data_e679e2a2cf277c5559425eeb7dbece66
#
_entry.id   e679e2a2cf277c5559425eeb7dbece66
#
_cell.length_a   1.000
_cell.length_b   1.000
_cell.length_c   1.000
_cell.angle_alpha   90.00
_cell.angle_beta   90.00
_cell.angle_gamma   90.00
#
_symmetry.space_group_name_H-M   'P 1'
#
loop_
_entity.id
_entity.type
_entity.pdbx_description
1 polymer ?
#
loop_
_entity_poly.entity_id
_entity_poly.type
_entity_poly.pdbx_seq_one_letter_code
_entity_poly.pdbx_strand_id
1 'polypeptide(L)'
;MSTKKQTLAHAIGVLCAVASPAFAQQAAAPAAPVAESGEVESVVVTGSARPQRRFDVSYAVNALSQNEVQKLAPQNIADLLGKLPGIQVEATGGEVQNITRVRGIPTDDGLALFQQDGLPLFTEINGFFFRGDSLNRYDLMTKTVEVVRGGPAPIYASQAAAIVNSSTVTGTDQTRGKAQVTLGTTGLARLDLYQSGKIDDKTFYAIGGFIRQDDGHRDNGFPNDKGGQIRGNIKRVLENGTLTVSGNYLNDHNTFYLPIPIADPRNPALSLDKYIDYFDGTMNSPALRNVPMKYRDGSGNLVTDTRDLANGRHLEFGNLGVSYEGEIGKWLLSAKAGATKGSLDFDAFYSTSNPADATTFANGFLGAAKAAFGAVDHFGYAIAGSNGAQVYHPATASGLVMQAQYRAAGSDFYSNQADINVTRNFETGMGNHDVKLGVYLSGYGQTSKSVYNDMLIEVQGKPRTLDLIAYSASGAVLGSVTDNGVLRYTTTLNQGDVDARMGAFYFNDTWEVSDRLRLDGGVRRERYHYDGYALLTNQVNLGDARTLADDTTRAFTGGVQAHRYNVSTVNWTLGANYDFTKQLGAYARASHLEVPPSMQVAASVDPLVLKTKANQFEAGFKATMGRSYLYVTGFYTQFNPLNASFVAFNPATGRNDQTVPFFGKAIVRGAELDGAMYLTERFYINGSLTVQDPEYRDFVNATGADPSKVVGNQIIREPKVFGNLRPNYNFSIGNNLVELYGSYAYTGKRYVDFFQATALPAYHSIGAGVSVTHGDWKVQLSGDNLTNAKGLTEGNTRTDTLAGQGSQEAIYGRPVFGRSFRLVASKAW
;
A
#
# COMPACT_ATOMS: atom_id res chain seq x y z
N MET A 1 -10.33 6.90 31.63
CA MET A 1 -10.63 5.44 31.51
C MET A 1 -12.14 5.08 31.63
N SER A 2 -13.02 5.96 32.04
CA SER A 2 -14.46 5.65 32.32
C SER A 2 -15.38 5.79 31.10
N THR A 3 -15.16 6.73 30.19
CA THR A 3 -16.02 7.01 29.03
C THR A 3 -15.87 6.00 27.88
N LYS A 4 -14.69 5.41 27.69
CA LYS A 4 -14.45 4.40 26.61
C LYS A 4 -15.19 3.07 26.85
N LYS A 5 -15.46 2.68 28.11
CA LYS A 5 -16.23 1.47 28.43
C LYS A 5 -17.74 1.62 28.18
N GLN A 6 -18.24 2.83 28.23
CA GLN A 6 -19.68 3.08 27.98
C GLN A 6 -20.04 3.04 26.50
N THR A 7 -19.16 3.50 25.60
CA THR A 7 -19.39 3.44 24.15
C THR A 7 -19.38 1.99 23.63
N LEU A 8 -18.50 1.14 24.16
CA LEU A 8 -18.44 -0.28 23.82
C LEU A 8 -19.70 -1.04 24.32
N ALA A 9 -20.16 -0.71 25.53
CA ALA A 9 -21.38 -1.30 26.09
C ALA A 9 -22.65 -0.91 25.30
N HIS A 10 -22.71 0.31 24.75
CA HIS A 10 -23.81 0.75 23.87
C HIS A 10 -23.78 0.07 22.50
N ALA A 11 -22.60 -0.16 21.92
CA ALA A 11 -22.45 -0.89 20.65
C ALA A 11 -22.89 -2.37 20.79
N ILE A 12 -22.56 -3.00 21.92
CA ILE A 12 -22.99 -4.38 22.22
C ILE A 12 -24.50 -4.42 22.53
N GLY A 13 -25.03 -3.41 23.21
CA GLY A 13 -26.44 -3.28 23.49
C GLY A 13 -27.32 -3.09 22.24
N VAL A 14 -26.84 -2.34 21.24
CA VAL A 14 -27.50 -2.16 19.95
C VAL A 14 -27.49 -3.47 19.13
N LEU A 15 -26.41 -4.26 19.19
CA LEU A 15 -26.38 -5.58 18.55
C LEU A 15 -27.38 -6.57 19.16
N CYS A 16 -27.60 -6.51 20.46
CA CYS A 16 -28.61 -7.34 21.14
C CYS A 16 -30.05 -6.88 20.87
N ALA A 17 -30.26 -5.58 20.63
CA ALA A 17 -31.61 -5.01 20.39
C ALA A 17 -32.08 -5.17 18.94
N VAL A 18 -31.13 -5.21 17.95
CA VAL A 18 -31.49 -5.47 16.53
C VAL A 18 -31.71 -6.96 16.26
N ALA A 19 -31.35 -7.84 17.19
CA ALA A 19 -31.54 -9.29 17.09
C ALA A 19 -32.89 -9.82 17.63
N SER A 20 -33.89 -8.95 17.87
CA SER A 20 -35.24 -9.39 18.30
C SER A 20 -36.13 -9.67 17.08
N PRO A 21 -36.94 -10.71 17.14
CA PRO A 21 -37.29 -11.50 15.96
C PRO A 21 -38.62 -11.07 15.37
N ALA A 22 -38.67 -10.85 14.14
CA ALA A 22 -39.89 -11.07 13.38
C ALA A 22 -39.54 -12.10 12.30
N PHE A 23 -39.68 -13.37 12.66
CA PHE A 23 -40.08 -14.44 11.74
C PHE A 23 -39.85 -15.78 12.42
N ALA A 24 -40.91 -16.23 13.10
CA ALA A 24 -41.08 -17.66 13.37
C ALA A 24 -41.50 -18.34 12.06
N GLN A 25 -40.59 -19.09 11.44
CA GLN A 25 -40.99 -20.06 10.44
C GLN A 25 -40.10 -21.30 10.55
N GLN A 26 -40.82 -22.39 10.75
CA GLN A 26 -40.44 -23.80 10.76
C GLN A 26 -38.99 -24.19 10.47
N ALA A 27 -38.40 -24.88 11.44
CA ALA A 27 -37.12 -25.55 11.32
C ALA A 27 -37.17 -26.64 10.23
N ALA A 28 -36.47 -26.40 9.13
CA ALA A 28 -36.05 -27.46 8.23
C ALA A 28 -34.85 -28.19 8.86
N ALA A 29 -34.79 -29.50 8.72
CA ALA A 29 -33.70 -30.33 9.23
C ALA A 29 -32.32 -29.77 8.77
N PRO A 30 -31.28 -29.88 9.61
CA PRO A 30 -29.97 -29.38 9.25
C PRO A 30 -29.45 -30.07 8.01
N ALA A 31 -29.24 -29.34 6.92
CA ALA A 31 -28.51 -29.82 5.76
C ALA A 31 -27.10 -30.17 6.23
N ALA A 32 -26.62 -31.35 5.88
CA ALA A 32 -25.21 -31.71 6.11
C ALA A 32 -24.32 -30.62 5.55
N PRO A 33 -23.20 -30.28 6.23
CA PRO A 33 -22.28 -29.25 5.75
C PRO A 33 -21.83 -29.62 4.34
N VAL A 34 -22.17 -28.78 3.37
CA VAL A 34 -21.65 -28.88 2.01
C VAL A 34 -20.14 -28.76 2.14
N ALA A 35 -19.43 -29.84 1.84
CA ALA A 35 -17.98 -29.81 1.75
C ALA A 35 -17.61 -28.75 0.70
N GLU A 36 -16.94 -27.65 1.13
CA GLU A 36 -16.39 -26.68 0.21
C GLU A 36 -15.52 -27.43 -0.81
N SER A 37 -15.85 -27.29 -2.09
CA SER A 37 -15.01 -27.79 -3.18
C SER A 37 -13.62 -27.16 -3.00
N GLY A 38 -12.59 -27.99 -2.90
CA GLY A 38 -11.24 -27.51 -2.59
C GLY A 38 -10.72 -26.53 -3.66
N GLU A 39 -9.75 -25.72 -3.30
CA GLU A 39 -9.06 -24.70 -4.14
C GLU A 39 -8.65 -25.19 -5.54
N VAL A 40 -8.59 -26.49 -5.76
CA VAL A 40 -8.24 -27.14 -7.04
C VAL A 40 -9.18 -26.76 -8.19
N GLU A 41 -10.42 -26.37 -7.88
CA GLU A 41 -11.42 -25.96 -8.86
C GLU A 41 -11.70 -24.45 -8.87
N SER A 42 -10.83 -23.64 -8.28
CA SER A 42 -11.05 -22.19 -8.30
C SER A 42 -11.09 -21.65 -9.74
N VAL A 43 -12.17 -20.94 -10.06
CA VAL A 43 -12.35 -20.27 -11.35
C VAL A 43 -11.77 -18.88 -11.25
N VAL A 44 -10.88 -18.52 -12.17
CA VAL A 44 -10.30 -17.20 -12.31
C VAL A 44 -10.94 -16.46 -13.48
N VAL A 45 -11.23 -15.19 -13.27
CA VAL A 45 -11.82 -14.31 -14.30
C VAL A 45 -10.87 -13.19 -14.71
N THR A 46 -9.91 -12.87 -13.85
CA THR A 46 -8.92 -11.82 -14.10
C THR A 46 -7.82 -12.33 -15.04
N GLY A 47 -7.57 -11.60 -16.13
CA GLY A 47 -6.50 -11.96 -17.05
C GLY A 47 -6.85 -13.01 -18.10
N SER A 48 -8.13 -13.31 -18.31
CA SER A 48 -8.60 -14.27 -19.32
C SER A 48 -9.76 -13.72 -20.16
N ALA A 49 -9.96 -14.29 -21.34
CA ALA A 49 -11.08 -13.93 -22.22
C ALA A 49 -12.43 -14.37 -21.64
N ARG A 50 -12.45 -15.54 -21.02
CA ARG A 50 -13.60 -16.13 -20.30
C ARG A 50 -13.14 -16.70 -18.96
N PRO A 51 -14.06 -16.96 -18.01
CA PRO A 51 -13.73 -17.68 -16.78
C PRO A 51 -13.07 -19.04 -17.08
N GLN A 52 -11.94 -19.32 -16.43
CA GLN A 52 -11.17 -20.56 -16.62
C GLN A 52 -10.80 -21.14 -15.26
N ARG A 53 -10.57 -22.46 -15.19
CA ARG A 53 -9.99 -23.05 -13.98
C ARG A 53 -8.54 -22.61 -13.82
N ARG A 54 -8.08 -22.37 -12.59
CA ARG A 54 -6.70 -22.02 -12.28
C ARG A 54 -5.67 -22.98 -12.90
N PHE A 55 -6.02 -24.25 -13.03
CA PHE A 55 -5.15 -25.25 -13.67
C PHE A 55 -4.99 -25.02 -15.18
N ASP A 56 -5.99 -24.45 -15.85
CA ASP A 56 -6.03 -24.34 -17.32
C ASP A 56 -5.32 -23.09 -17.87
N VAL A 57 -5.06 -22.07 -17.01
CA VAL A 57 -4.42 -20.82 -17.45
C VAL A 57 -2.92 -20.97 -17.60
N SER A 58 -2.31 -20.20 -18.49
CA SER A 58 -0.88 -20.21 -18.82
C SER A 58 -0.08 -19.16 -18.02
N TYR A 59 -0.49 -18.82 -16.77
CA TYR A 59 0.13 -17.83 -15.93
C TYR A 59 -0.10 -18.10 -14.43
N ALA A 60 0.69 -17.44 -13.58
CA ALA A 60 0.59 -17.56 -12.14
C ALA A 60 -0.54 -16.67 -11.61
N VAL A 61 -1.54 -17.27 -10.97
CA VAL A 61 -2.68 -16.58 -10.37
C VAL A 61 -3.10 -17.24 -9.06
N ASN A 62 -3.51 -16.44 -8.09
CA ASN A 62 -4.22 -16.90 -6.89
C ASN A 62 -5.63 -16.28 -6.89
N ALA A 63 -6.62 -17.06 -6.49
CA ALA A 63 -7.97 -16.61 -6.23
C ALA A 63 -8.34 -16.99 -4.80
N LEU A 64 -8.64 -15.99 -3.97
CA LEU A 64 -8.99 -16.16 -2.56
C LEU A 64 -10.48 -15.87 -2.39
N SER A 65 -11.24 -16.83 -1.87
CA SER A 65 -12.62 -16.61 -1.43
C SER A 65 -12.67 -15.75 -0.17
N GLN A 66 -13.84 -15.22 0.14
CA GLN A 66 -14.07 -14.48 1.40
C GLN A 66 -13.65 -15.30 2.63
N ASN A 67 -13.97 -16.61 2.63
CA ASN A 67 -13.62 -17.48 3.74
C ASN A 67 -12.11 -17.67 3.88
N GLU A 68 -11.39 -17.78 2.77
CA GLU A 68 -9.92 -17.88 2.79
C GLU A 68 -9.28 -16.60 3.28
N VAL A 69 -9.76 -15.44 2.83
CA VAL A 69 -9.30 -14.15 3.35
C VAL A 69 -9.52 -14.05 4.87
N GLN A 70 -10.68 -14.49 5.37
CA GLN A 70 -10.96 -14.50 6.80
C GLN A 70 -10.09 -15.50 7.58
N LYS A 71 -9.82 -16.69 7.02
CA LYS A 71 -8.91 -17.69 7.63
C LYS A 71 -7.47 -17.19 7.70
N LEU A 72 -7.03 -16.44 6.68
CA LEU A 72 -5.70 -15.82 6.66
C LEU A 72 -5.54 -14.71 7.71
N ALA A 73 -6.66 -14.14 8.19
CA ALA A 73 -6.72 -13.11 9.22
C ALA A 73 -5.70 -11.96 8.99
N PRO A 74 -5.66 -11.32 7.80
CA PRO A 74 -4.67 -10.31 7.50
C PRO A 74 -4.90 -9.04 8.35
N GLN A 75 -3.82 -8.32 8.63
CA GLN A 75 -3.89 -7.02 9.33
C GLN A 75 -4.33 -5.89 8.39
N ASN A 76 -3.88 -5.94 7.15
CA ASN A 76 -4.24 -5.04 6.06
C ASN A 76 -4.11 -5.77 4.72
N ILE A 77 -4.39 -5.07 3.61
CA ILE A 77 -4.31 -5.66 2.25
C ILE A 77 -2.87 -6.09 1.90
N ALA A 78 -1.86 -5.31 2.27
CA ALA A 78 -0.48 -5.67 1.99
C ALA A 78 -0.07 -6.95 2.74
N ASP A 79 -0.48 -7.11 4.00
CA ASP A 79 -0.26 -8.36 4.75
C ASP A 79 -0.96 -9.57 4.11
N LEU A 80 -2.17 -9.38 3.55
CA LEU A 80 -2.84 -10.43 2.75
C LEU A 80 -1.99 -10.83 1.54
N LEU A 81 -1.52 -9.85 0.78
CA LEU A 81 -0.71 -10.10 -0.41
C LEU A 81 0.64 -10.75 -0.09
N GLY A 82 1.26 -10.39 1.04
CA GLY A 82 2.51 -11.00 1.51
C GLY A 82 2.39 -12.48 1.89
N LYS A 83 1.17 -13.00 2.03
CA LYS A 83 0.91 -14.43 2.26
C LYS A 83 0.88 -15.23 0.95
N LEU A 84 0.97 -14.55 -0.22
CA LEU A 84 0.97 -15.16 -1.54
C LEU A 84 2.41 -15.30 -2.08
N PRO A 85 2.69 -16.28 -2.95
CA PRO A 85 4.02 -16.47 -3.53
C PRO A 85 4.38 -15.29 -4.45
N GLY A 86 5.67 -15.02 -4.59
CA GLY A 86 6.18 -13.99 -5.50
C GLY A 86 5.89 -12.54 -5.09
N ILE A 87 5.27 -12.31 -3.92
CA ILE A 87 4.92 -10.97 -3.47
C ILE A 87 5.63 -10.66 -2.15
N GLN A 88 6.54 -9.70 -2.21
CA GLN A 88 7.20 -9.13 -1.03
C GLN A 88 6.47 -7.86 -0.61
N VAL A 89 6.22 -7.71 0.69
CA VAL A 89 5.51 -6.55 1.23
C VAL A 89 6.26 -5.89 2.38
N GLU A 90 6.05 -4.59 2.53
CA GLU A 90 6.44 -3.83 3.71
C GLU A 90 5.15 -3.35 4.39
N ALA A 91 4.45 -4.27 5.06
CA ALA A 91 3.11 -4.08 5.61
C ALA A 91 3.08 -3.35 6.97
N THR A 92 4.06 -2.50 7.25
CA THR A 92 4.21 -1.78 8.53
C THR A 92 4.03 -0.27 8.41
N GLY A 93 3.52 0.20 7.27
CA GLY A 93 3.15 1.60 7.06
C GLY A 93 1.84 2.01 7.73
N GLY A 94 1.04 1.05 8.17
CA GLY A 94 -0.31 1.23 8.70
C GLY A 94 -1.35 0.46 7.86
N GLU A 95 -2.59 0.91 7.86
CA GLU A 95 -3.65 0.28 7.08
C GLU A 95 -3.39 0.33 5.57
N VAL A 96 -2.88 1.45 5.08
CA VAL A 96 -2.56 1.71 3.67
C VAL A 96 -1.21 2.39 3.50
N GLN A 97 -0.85 2.72 2.27
CA GLN A 97 0.43 3.29 1.90
C GLN A 97 1.58 2.30 2.10
N ASN A 98 1.28 1.03 1.99
CA ASN A 98 2.27 -0.04 2.11
C ASN A 98 2.98 -0.28 0.77
N ILE A 99 4.16 -0.86 0.85
CA ILE A 99 4.94 -1.23 -0.32
C ILE A 99 4.64 -2.67 -0.67
N THR A 100 4.26 -2.89 -1.92
CA THR A 100 3.98 -4.23 -2.47
C THR A 100 4.81 -4.41 -3.73
N ARG A 101 5.74 -5.37 -3.72
CA ARG A 101 6.58 -5.70 -4.87
C ARG A 101 6.30 -7.11 -5.36
N VAL A 102 6.02 -7.22 -6.65
CA VAL A 102 5.72 -8.49 -7.29
C VAL A 102 6.96 -8.97 -8.03
N ARG A 103 7.46 -10.16 -7.71
CA ARG A 103 8.63 -10.78 -8.35
C ARG A 103 9.83 -9.85 -8.46
N GLY A 104 10.12 -9.12 -7.36
CA GLY A 104 11.26 -8.22 -7.27
C GLY A 104 11.25 -7.02 -8.22
N ILE A 105 10.09 -6.60 -8.74
CA ILE A 105 9.96 -5.39 -9.56
C ILE A 105 10.43 -4.19 -8.74
N PRO A 106 11.45 -3.44 -9.22
CA PRO A 106 12.16 -2.45 -8.43
C PRO A 106 11.43 -1.10 -8.31
N THR A 107 10.13 -1.15 -8.12
CA THR A 107 9.28 0.02 -7.84
C THR A 107 8.51 -0.22 -6.56
N ASP A 108 8.16 0.84 -5.85
CA ASP A 108 7.49 0.74 -4.55
C ASP A 108 6.05 0.18 -4.62
N ASP A 109 5.46 0.14 -5.81
CA ASP A 109 4.12 -0.41 -6.09
C ASP A 109 4.17 -1.75 -6.82
N GLY A 110 5.37 -2.24 -7.19
CA GLY A 110 5.57 -3.46 -7.95
C GLY A 110 4.83 -3.50 -9.29
N LEU A 111 4.43 -2.34 -9.82
CA LEU A 111 3.56 -2.20 -10.98
C LEU A 111 2.28 -3.04 -10.85
N ALA A 112 1.72 -3.12 -9.64
CA ALA A 112 0.49 -3.84 -9.35
C ALA A 112 -0.71 -2.89 -9.39
N LEU A 113 -1.62 -3.09 -10.35
CA LEU A 113 -2.86 -2.33 -10.44
C LEU A 113 -3.95 -2.98 -9.59
N PHE A 114 -4.53 -2.22 -8.68
CA PHE A 114 -5.65 -2.65 -7.85
C PHE A 114 -6.97 -2.29 -8.54
N GLN A 115 -7.86 -3.29 -8.63
CA GLN A 115 -9.16 -3.18 -9.26
C GLN A 115 -10.27 -3.60 -8.29
N GLN A 116 -11.44 -3.02 -8.48
CA GLN A 116 -12.71 -3.46 -7.90
C GLN A 116 -13.66 -3.79 -9.05
N ASP A 117 -14.17 -5.03 -9.08
CA ASP A 117 -15.07 -5.53 -10.13
C ASP A 117 -14.51 -5.38 -11.56
N GLY A 118 -13.17 -5.41 -11.69
CA GLY A 118 -12.44 -5.35 -12.95
C GLY A 118 -12.10 -3.95 -13.45
N LEU A 119 -12.41 -2.88 -12.69
CA LEU A 119 -11.97 -1.51 -12.97
C LEU A 119 -11.15 -0.96 -11.80
N PRO A 120 -10.08 -0.19 -12.02
CA PRO A 120 -9.40 0.52 -10.95
C PRO A 120 -10.26 1.68 -10.43
N LEU A 121 -10.19 1.99 -9.15
CA LEU A 121 -10.82 3.18 -8.58
C LEU A 121 -10.11 4.48 -9.03
N PHE A 122 -8.83 4.40 -9.33
CA PHE A 122 -8.04 5.44 -9.96
C PHE A 122 -7.15 4.81 -11.03
N THR A 123 -7.09 5.41 -12.23
CA THR A 123 -6.48 4.79 -13.41
C THR A 123 -4.98 4.62 -13.29
N GLU A 124 -4.28 5.52 -12.62
CA GLU A 124 -2.83 5.49 -12.49
C GLU A 124 -2.37 4.78 -11.21
N ILE A 125 -1.34 3.92 -11.34
CA ILE A 125 -0.77 3.20 -10.19
C ILE A 125 -0.10 4.18 -9.21
N ASN A 126 0.63 5.17 -9.73
CA ASN A 126 1.42 6.13 -8.96
C ASN A 126 0.87 7.56 -9.08
N GLY A 127 -0.28 7.82 -8.50
CA GLY A 127 -0.77 9.17 -8.31
C GLY A 127 -0.01 9.94 -7.21
N PHE A 128 -0.30 11.21 -7.04
CA PHE A 128 0.26 12.03 -5.96
C PHE A 128 -0.15 11.47 -4.59
N PHE A 129 0.80 10.93 -3.85
CA PHE A 129 0.61 10.21 -2.58
C PHE A 129 -0.34 9.00 -2.65
N PHE A 130 -0.63 8.46 -3.82
CA PHE A 130 -1.33 7.18 -3.94
C PHE A 130 -0.36 6.02 -4.12
N ARG A 131 -0.69 4.91 -3.49
CA ARG A 131 -0.15 3.58 -3.74
C ARG A 131 -1.28 2.65 -4.16
N GLY A 132 -0.96 1.46 -4.63
CA GLY A 132 -1.98 0.52 -5.09
C GLY A 132 -3.06 0.21 -4.05
N ASP A 133 -2.69 0.07 -2.77
CA ASP A 133 -3.61 -0.22 -1.66
C ASP A 133 -4.45 0.98 -1.19
N SER A 134 -4.13 2.20 -1.64
CA SER A 134 -4.64 3.44 -1.02
C SER A 134 -6.15 3.58 -1.05
N LEU A 135 -6.80 3.22 -2.15
CA LEU A 135 -8.23 3.39 -2.37
C LEU A 135 -9.06 2.14 -1.99
N ASN A 136 -8.42 1.04 -1.64
CA ASN A 136 -9.09 -0.23 -1.42
C ASN A 136 -9.21 -0.54 0.08
N ARG A 137 -10.40 -1.03 0.50
CA ARG A 137 -10.64 -1.61 1.82
C ARG A 137 -11.43 -2.89 1.65
N TYR A 138 -10.99 -3.97 2.28
CA TYR A 138 -11.72 -5.24 2.26
C TYR A 138 -12.65 -5.33 3.47
N ASP A 139 -13.88 -5.75 3.22
CA ASP A 139 -14.95 -5.94 4.17
C ASP A 139 -15.78 -7.18 3.80
N LEU A 140 -16.90 -7.40 4.47
CA LEU A 140 -17.79 -8.54 4.19
C LEU A 140 -18.48 -8.46 2.82
N MET A 141 -18.43 -7.34 2.11
CA MET A 141 -18.89 -7.22 0.72
C MET A 141 -17.83 -7.71 -0.28
N THR A 142 -16.59 -7.99 0.14
CA THR A 142 -15.55 -8.55 -0.73
C THR A 142 -15.79 -10.06 -0.88
N LYS A 143 -16.17 -10.49 -2.08
CA LYS A 143 -16.49 -11.89 -2.42
C LYS A 143 -15.23 -12.70 -2.71
N THR A 144 -14.36 -12.19 -3.58
CA THR A 144 -13.08 -12.83 -3.95
C THR A 144 -11.99 -11.78 -4.10
N VAL A 145 -10.74 -12.23 -3.95
CA VAL A 145 -9.55 -11.45 -4.30
C VAL A 145 -8.71 -12.30 -5.25
N GLU A 146 -8.54 -11.84 -6.48
CA GLU A 146 -7.71 -12.49 -7.50
C GLU A 146 -6.42 -11.70 -7.69
N VAL A 147 -5.28 -12.42 -7.71
CA VAL A 147 -3.97 -11.81 -7.88
C VAL A 147 -3.24 -12.49 -9.03
N VAL A 148 -3.11 -11.76 -10.15
CA VAL A 148 -2.36 -12.17 -11.34
C VAL A 148 -0.95 -11.59 -11.23
N ARG A 149 0.07 -12.44 -11.28
CA ARG A 149 1.48 -12.05 -11.22
C ARG A 149 2.13 -12.25 -12.59
N GLY A 150 2.47 -11.13 -13.26
CA GLY A 150 2.99 -11.20 -14.62
C GLY A 150 1.91 -11.61 -15.64
N GLY A 151 2.26 -12.49 -16.53
CA GLY A 151 1.33 -13.11 -17.46
C GLY A 151 0.62 -12.12 -18.38
N PRO A 152 -0.73 -12.18 -18.44
CA PRO A 152 -1.54 -11.35 -19.30
C PRO A 152 -1.83 -9.95 -18.73
N ALA A 153 -1.31 -9.60 -17.53
CA ALA A 153 -1.58 -8.33 -16.89
C ALA A 153 -1.44 -7.11 -17.84
N PRO A 154 -0.40 -7.01 -18.70
CA PRO A 154 -0.25 -5.87 -19.61
C PRO A 154 -1.34 -5.71 -20.66
N ILE A 155 -2.16 -6.75 -20.90
CA ILE A 155 -3.28 -6.70 -21.84
C ILE A 155 -4.58 -6.24 -21.15
N TYR A 156 -4.81 -6.73 -19.91
CA TYR A 156 -6.06 -6.52 -19.18
C TYR A 156 -6.03 -5.31 -18.24
N ALA A 157 -4.86 -4.74 -18.02
CA ALA A 157 -4.69 -3.55 -17.19
C ALA A 157 -3.62 -2.62 -17.75
N SER A 158 -3.83 -1.31 -17.61
CA SER A 158 -2.86 -0.30 -18.01
C SER A 158 -1.71 -0.22 -17.01
N GLN A 159 -0.49 -0.03 -17.50
CA GLN A 159 0.73 0.15 -16.67
C GLN A 159 1.10 -1.06 -15.78
N ALA A 160 0.38 -2.18 -15.88
CA ALA A 160 0.43 -3.24 -14.90
C ALA A 160 1.33 -4.41 -15.32
N ALA A 161 2.25 -4.78 -14.41
CA ALA A 161 2.93 -6.08 -14.43
C ALA A 161 2.19 -7.12 -13.55
N ALA A 162 1.28 -6.68 -12.70
CA ALA A 162 0.41 -7.52 -11.88
C ALA A 162 -0.96 -6.86 -11.69
N ILE A 163 -1.98 -7.67 -11.44
CA ILE A 163 -3.35 -7.21 -11.15
C ILE A 163 -3.79 -7.79 -9.81
N VAL A 164 -4.34 -6.92 -8.95
CA VAL A 164 -5.03 -7.31 -7.70
C VAL A 164 -6.49 -6.90 -7.88
N ASN A 165 -7.37 -7.85 -8.18
CA ASN A 165 -8.78 -7.58 -8.43
C ASN A 165 -9.64 -8.13 -7.31
N SER A 166 -10.47 -7.28 -6.71
CA SER A 166 -11.51 -7.69 -5.75
C SER A 166 -12.87 -7.70 -6.43
N SER A 167 -13.65 -8.77 -6.24
CA SER A 167 -15.05 -8.80 -6.67
C SER A 167 -15.99 -8.55 -5.52
N THR A 168 -17.14 -7.93 -5.81
CA THR A 168 -18.13 -7.54 -4.81
C THR A 168 -19.26 -8.58 -4.74
N VAL A 169 -19.80 -8.82 -3.53
CA VAL A 169 -21.00 -9.63 -3.31
C VAL A 169 -22.17 -9.00 -4.05
N THR A 170 -22.93 -9.81 -4.79
CA THR A 170 -24.21 -9.43 -5.42
C THR A 170 -25.35 -10.27 -4.87
N GLY A 171 -26.57 -9.74 -4.92
CA GLY A 171 -27.76 -10.45 -4.46
C GLY A 171 -28.11 -11.69 -5.33
N THR A 172 -28.80 -12.63 -4.71
CA THR A 172 -29.35 -13.87 -5.31
C THR A 172 -30.81 -14.05 -4.83
N ASP A 173 -31.48 -15.11 -5.27
CA ASP A 173 -32.83 -15.47 -4.81
C ASP A 173 -32.93 -15.70 -3.29
N GLN A 174 -31.83 -16.09 -2.67
CA GLN A 174 -31.74 -16.29 -1.23
C GLN A 174 -31.30 -15.02 -0.54
N THR A 175 -32.03 -14.60 0.47
CA THR A 175 -31.57 -13.56 1.39
C THR A 175 -30.43 -14.10 2.23
N ARG A 176 -29.30 -13.40 2.23
CA ARG A 176 -28.12 -13.73 3.01
C ARG A 176 -27.56 -12.48 3.65
N GLY A 177 -27.02 -12.62 4.83
CA GLY A 177 -26.35 -11.55 5.51
C GLY A 177 -25.30 -12.06 6.47
N LYS A 178 -24.45 -11.16 6.94
CA LYS A 178 -23.46 -11.44 7.96
C LYS A 178 -23.17 -10.17 8.76
N ALA A 179 -23.09 -10.32 10.08
CA ALA A 179 -22.56 -9.32 10.98
C ALA A 179 -21.24 -9.84 11.59
N GLN A 180 -20.27 -8.98 11.76
CA GLN A 180 -18.97 -9.34 12.31
C GLN A 180 -18.44 -8.21 13.20
N VAL A 181 -18.01 -8.57 14.41
CA VAL A 181 -17.28 -7.69 15.32
C VAL A 181 -15.87 -8.17 15.43
N THR A 182 -14.92 -7.26 15.29
CA THR A 182 -13.48 -7.52 15.48
C THR A 182 -12.95 -6.63 16.59
N LEU A 183 -12.30 -7.23 17.59
CA LEU A 183 -11.62 -6.55 18.69
C LEU A 183 -10.13 -6.93 18.67
N GLY A 184 -9.26 -5.98 18.96
CA GLY A 184 -7.82 -6.21 18.95
C GLY A 184 -7.10 -5.61 20.17
N THR A 185 -5.93 -6.17 20.52
CA THR A 185 -5.07 -5.64 21.60
C THR A 185 -4.47 -4.27 21.26
N THR A 186 -4.53 -3.86 20.00
CA THR A 186 -4.16 -2.51 19.51
C THR A 186 -5.21 -1.44 19.82
N GLY A 187 -6.29 -1.78 20.51
CA GLY A 187 -7.45 -0.90 20.68
C GLY A 187 -8.44 -0.97 19.51
N LEU A 188 -8.22 -1.90 18.56
CA LEU A 188 -9.11 -2.12 17.43
C LEU A 188 -10.52 -2.48 17.90
N ALA A 189 -11.50 -1.74 17.41
CA ALA A 189 -12.92 -2.04 17.46
C ALA A 189 -13.50 -1.80 16.06
N ARG A 190 -13.98 -2.88 15.40
CA ARG A 190 -14.52 -2.82 14.04
C ARG A 190 -15.82 -3.61 13.98
N LEU A 191 -16.81 -3.03 13.31
CA LEU A 191 -18.07 -3.66 12.96
C LEU A 191 -18.20 -3.72 11.45
N ASP A 192 -18.40 -4.91 10.91
CA ASP A 192 -18.71 -5.16 9.51
C ASP A 192 -20.13 -5.74 9.39
N LEU A 193 -20.85 -5.29 8.40
CA LEU A 193 -22.22 -5.76 8.09
C LEU A 193 -22.39 -5.91 6.59
N TYR A 194 -23.12 -6.94 6.14
CA TYR A 194 -23.71 -6.93 4.83
C TYR A 194 -25.04 -7.68 4.80
N GLN A 195 -25.88 -7.34 3.86
CA GLN A 195 -27.09 -8.06 3.50
C GLN A 195 -27.27 -8.05 1.99
N SER A 196 -27.77 -9.17 1.47
CA SER A 196 -28.08 -9.35 0.06
C SER A 196 -29.34 -10.17 -0.10
N GLY A 197 -30.05 -10.01 -1.22
CA GLY A 197 -31.26 -10.76 -1.49
C GLY A 197 -31.94 -10.31 -2.77
N LYS A 198 -33.20 -10.71 -2.92
CA LYS A 198 -34.00 -10.31 -4.08
C LYS A 198 -34.97 -9.18 -3.72
N ILE A 199 -35.19 -8.28 -4.68
CA ILE A 199 -36.22 -7.23 -4.65
C ILE A 199 -37.45 -7.75 -5.40
N ASP A 200 -37.26 -8.29 -6.59
CA ASP A 200 -38.24 -8.97 -7.42
C ASP A 200 -37.57 -10.13 -8.18
N ASP A 201 -38.32 -10.89 -8.99
CA ASP A 201 -37.81 -12.08 -9.68
C ASP A 201 -36.63 -11.84 -10.63
N LYS A 202 -36.39 -10.60 -11.01
CA LYS A 202 -35.28 -10.19 -11.91
C LYS A 202 -34.32 -9.19 -11.27
N THR A 203 -34.62 -8.68 -10.08
CA THR A 203 -33.85 -7.61 -9.44
C THR A 203 -33.35 -8.06 -8.07
N PHE A 204 -32.05 -7.91 -7.87
CA PHE A 204 -31.35 -8.34 -6.65
C PHE A 204 -30.54 -7.16 -6.10
N TYR A 205 -30.29 -7.18 -4.79
CA TYR A 205 -29.51 -6.16 -4.11
C TYR A 205 -28.43 -6.78 -3.23
N ALA A 206 -27.37 -6.02 -2.99
CA ALA A 206 -26.46 -6.24 -1.90
C ALA A 206 -26.01 -4.88 -1.34
N ILE A 207 -25.93 -4.76 -0.03
CA ILE A 207 -25.47 -3.57 0.68
C ILE A 207 -24.70 -3.97 1.92
N GLY A 208 -23.63 -3.25 2.22
CA GLY A 208 -22.81 -3.51 3.40
C GLY A 208 -21.67 -2.51 3.53
N GLY A 209 -20.78 -2.80 4.49
CA GLY A 209 -19.63 -1.97 4.76
C GLY A 209 -19.09 -2.22 6.16
N PHE A 210 -18.27 -1.29 6.63
CA PHE A 210 -17.70 -1.33 7.97
C PHE A 210 -17.55 0.07 8.58
N ILE A 211 -17.45 0.07 9.91
CA ILE A 211 -16.94 1.20 10.70
C ILE A 211 -15.88 0.69 11.66
N ARG A 212 -14.85 1.51 11.95
CA ARG A 212 -13.78 1.13 12.87
C ARG A 212 -13.17 2.31 13.60
N GLN A 213 -12.51 1.96 14.70
CA GLN A 213 -11.49 2.76 15.36
C GLN A 213 -10.40 1.82 15.84
N ASP A 214 -9.13 2.26 15.74
CA ASP A 214 -7.95 1.54 16.21
C ASP A 214 -6.95 2.54 16.81
N ASP A 215 -6.42 2.27 17.99
CA ASP A 215 -5.34 3.07 18.57
C ASP A 215 -3.97 2.67 17.94
N GLY A 216 -3.93 1.52 17.22
CA GLY A 216 -2.83 1.04 16.38
C GLY A 216 -1.75 0.27 17.12
N HIS A 217 -0.80 -0.23 16.34
CA HIS A 217 0.36 -0.98 16.85
C HIS A 217 1.37 -0.10 17.58
N ARG A 218 1.35 1.22 17.37
CA ARG A 218 2.25 2.19 17.98
C ARG A 218 1.43 3.30 18.61
N ASP A 219 1.73 3.63 19.86
CA ASP A 219 0.99 4.62 20.63
C ASP A 219 1.36 6.06 20.22
N ASN A 220 0.59 6.66 19.34
CA ASN A 220 0.72 8.07 18.95
C ASN A 220 0.16 9.07 19.99
N GLY A 221 -0.60 8.58 20.99
CA GLY A 221 -1.38 9.43 21.91
C GLY A 221 -2.71 9.92 21.33
N PHE A 222 -3.11 9.42 20.15
CA PHE A 222 -4.40 9.62 19.48
C PHE A 222 -4.72 8.40 18.60
N PRO A 223 -6.00 8.18 18.20
CA PRO A 223 -6.37 7.04 17.36
C PRO A 223 -5.61 7.04 16.03
N ASN A 224 -5.11 5.87 15.65
CA ASN A 224 -4.38 5.67 14.40
C ASN A 224 -5.29 5.52 13.19
N ASP A 225 -6.37 4.73 13.35
CA ASP A 225 -7.34 4.53 12.29
C ASP A 225 -8.74 4.86 12.81
N LYS A 226 -9.50 5.58 11.99
CA LYS A 226 -10.87 5.94 12.32
C LYS A 226 -11.64 6.22 11.03
N GLY A 227 -12.78 5.56 10.86
CA GLY A 227 -13.62 5.80 9.70
C GLY A 227 -14.41 4.58 9.29
N GLY A 228 -14.75 4.51 8.00
CA GLY A 228 -15.54 3.42 7.47
C GLY A 228 -15.86 3.54 5.99
N GLN A 229 -16.55 2.53 5.52
CA GLN A 229 -16.97 2.38 4.14
C GLN A 229 -18.41 1.88 4.11
N ILE A 230 -19.19 2.39 3.16
CA ILE A 230 -20.46 1.81 2.76
C ILE A 230 -20.45 1.57 1.26
N ARG A 231 -20.90 0.40 0.83
CA ARG A 231 -21.03 0.08 -0.60
C ARG A 231 -22.23 -0.83 -0.83
N GLY A 232 -22.74 -0.76 -2.06
CA GLY A 232 -23.87 -1.57 -2.45
C GLY A 232 -24.01 -1.69 -3.95
N ASN A 233 -24.85 -2.61 -4.37
CA ASN A 233 -25.21 -2.77 -5.77
C ASN A 233 -26.65 -3.25 -5.95
N ILE A 234 -27.19 -2.94 -7.13
CA ILE A 234 -28.45 -3.48 -7.64
C ILE A 234 -28.14 -4.19 -8.94
N LYS A 235 -28.47 -5.46 -9.00
CA LYS A 235 -28.32 -6.31 -10.18
C LYS A 235 -29.70 -6.62 -10.76
N ARG A 236 -29.90 -6.38 -12.05
CA ARG A 236 -31.12 -6.68 -12.78
C ARG A 236 -30.82 -7.64 -13.93
N VAL A 237 -31.52 -8.76 -13.94
CA VAL A 237 -31.51 -9.72 -15.05
C VAL A 237 -32.44 -9.21 -16.13
N LEU A 238 -31.90 -9.02 -17.34
CA LEU A 238 -32.59 -8.60 -18.55
C LEU A 238 -32.80 -9.82 -19.45
N GLU A 239 -33.50 -9.65 -20.55
CA GLU A 239 -33.76 -10.73 -21.52
C GLU A 239 -32.46 -11.31 -22.09
N ASN A 240 -31.49 -10.46 -22.44
CA ASN A 240 -30.25 -10.86 -23.09
C ASN A 240 -29.00 -10.54 -22.25
N GLY A 241 -29.11 -10.39 -20.92
CA GLY A 241 -27.96 -10.09 -20.09
C GLY A 241 -28.30 -9.63 -18.68
N THR A 242 -27.30 -9.09 -18.01
CA THR A 242 -27.40 -8.60 -16.65
C THR A 242 -26.83 -7.20 -16.56
N LEU A 243 -27.59 -6.27 -15.99
CA LEU A 243 -27.15 -4.92 -15.65
C LEU A 243 -26.91 -4.84 -14.16
N THR A 244 -25.75 -4.32 -13.77
CA THR A 244 -25.44 -4.04 -12.35
C THR A 244 -25.06 -2.57 -12.20
N VAL A 245 -25.67 -1.89 -11.24
CA VAL A 245 -25.32 -0.53 -10.80
C VAL A 245 -24.75 -0.64 -9.39
N SER A 246 -23.61 -0.05 -9.14
CA SER A 246 -22.90 -0.11 -7.85
C SER A 246 -22.50 1.27 -7.37
N GLY A 247 -22.38 1.41 -6.05
CA GLY A 247 -21.88 2.59 -5.38
C GLY A 247 -20.98 2.23 -4.21
N ASN A 248 -19.97 3.07 -3.97
CA ASN A 248 -19.05 2.95 -2.84
C ASN A 248 -18.75 4.36 -2.31
N TYR A 249 -18.80 4.52 -0.99
CA TYR A 249 -18.34 5.72 -0.30
C TYR A 249 -17.41 5.32 0.84
N LEU A 250 -16.24 5.92 0.87
CA LEU A 250 -15.22 5.76 1.91
C LEU A 250 -14.93 7.11 2.56
N ASN A 251 -14.84 7.13 3.89
CA ASN A 251 -14.28 8.22 4.68
C ASN A 251 -13.44 7.59 5.81
N ASP A 252 -12.12 7.64 5.66
CA ASP A 252 -11.23 6.85 6.52
C ASP A 252 -9.92 7.61 6.78
N HIS A 253 -9.57 7.77 8.05
CA HIS A 253 -8.32 8.33 8.53
C HIS A 253 -7.38 7.21 8.92
N ASN A 254 -6.13 7.27 8.48
CA ASN A 254 -5.11 6.29 8.78
C ASN A 254 -3.78 6.96 9.14
N THR A 255 -3.17 6.55 10.22
CA THR A 255 -1.80 6.97 10.51
C THR A 255 -0.81 6.29 9.57
N PHE A 256 0.18 7.05 9.10
CA PHE A 256 1.30 6.52 8.37
C PHE A 256 2.52 6.40 9.29
N TYR A 257 2.92 5.17 9.60
CA TYR A 257 4.10 4.89 10.40
C TYR A 257 5.39 5.00 9.60
N LEU A 258 6.32 5.74 10.12
CA LEU A 258 7.62 6.00 9.53
C LEU A 258 8.75 5.38 10.34
N PRO A 259 9.96 5.22 9.75
CA PRO A 259 11.13 4.77 10.49
C PRO A 259 11.40 5.62 11.73
N ILE A 260 11.77 4.97 12.81
CA ILE A 260 12.18 5.58 14.09
C ILE A 260 13.69 5.44 14.28
N PRO A 261 14.34 6.31 15.09
CA PRO A 261 15.71 6.10 15.55
C PRO A 261 15.82 4.79 16.36
N ILE A 262 16.70 3.88 15.96
CA ILE A 262 16.91 2.59 16.63
C ILE A 262 18.29 2.45 17.26
N ALA A 263 19.26 3.23 16.79
CA ALA A 263 20.63 3.21 17.29
C ALA A 263 21.17 4.62 17.48
N ASP A 264 22.09 4.77 18.46
CA ASP A 264 22.82 6.03 18.70
C ASP A 264 23.82 6.27 17.56
N PRO A 265 23.72 7.37 16.79
CA PRO A 265 24.63 7.64 15.67
C PRO A 265 26.07 7.92 16.13
N ARG A 266 26.30 8.30 17.39
CA ARG A 266 27.63 8.51 17.98
C ARG A 266 28.32 7.18 18.29
N ASN A 267 27.52 6.15 18.61
CA ASN A 267 27.95 4.78 18.85
C ASN A 267 26.83 3.83 18.36
N PRO A 268 26.83 3.39 17.09
CA PRO A 268 25.77 2.57 16.50
C PRO A 268 25.54 1.22 17.20
N ALA A 269 26.48 0.77 18.04
CA ALA A 269 26.29 -0.44 18.85
C ALA A 269 25.32 -0.22 20.03
N LEU A 270 25.00 1.04 20.37
CA LEU A 270 24.05 1.38 21.41
C LEU A 270 22.64 1.52 20.85
N SER A 271 21.72 0.70 21.35
CA SER A 271 20.29 0.80 21.05
C SER A 271 19.66 2.00 21.77
N LEU A 272 18.67 2.62 21.10
CA LEU A 272 17.83 3.68 21.69
C LEU A 272 16.53 3.12 22.31
N ASP A 273 16.38 1.80 22.47
CA ASP A 273 15.15 1.14 22.94
C ASP A 273 14.62 1.72 24.28
N LYS A 274 15.49 2.17 25.17
CA LYS A 274 15.08 2.78 26.45
C LYS A 274 14.42 4.17 26.31
N TYR A 275 14.60 4.82 25.17
CA TYR A 275 13.99 6.11 24.88
C TYR A 275 12.83 5.99 23.88
N ILE A 276 12.96 5.11 22.89
CA ILE A 276 11.96 4.85 21.88
C ILE A 276 11.77 3.35 21.81
N ASP A 277 10.69 2.83 22.40
CA ASP A 277 10.40 1.40 22.38
C ASP A 277 10.40 0.84 20.96
N TYR A 278 10.98 -0.34 20.76
CA TYR A 278 11.15 -0.93 19.45
C TYR A 278 9.82 -1.26 18.77
N PHE A 279 8.83 -1.74 19.53
CA PHE A 279 7.54 -2.16 18.98
C PHE A 279 6.46 -1.09 19.08
N ASP A 280 6.38 -0.40 20.21
CA ASP A 280 5.32 0.57 20.50
C ASP A 280 5.75 2.01 20.23
N GLY A 281 7.06 2.26 20.09
CA GLY A 281 7.63 3.60 19.89
C GLY A 281 7.29 4.21 18.54
N THR A 282 7.06 5.53 18.54
CA THR A 282 6.76 6.30 17.35
C THR A 282 7.31 7.72 17.48
N MET A 283 7.60 8.36 16.34
CA MET A 283 7.93 9.79 16.27
C MET A 283 6.67 10.65 16.14
N ASN A 284 5.48 10.06 15.94
CA ASN A 284 4.23 10.78 16.02
C ASN A 284 3.94 11.18 17.48
N SER A 285 3.34 12.35 17.67
CA SER A 285 3.17 12.92 19.00
C SER A 285 1.96 13.86 19.07
N PRO A 286 1.28 13.94 20.22
CA PRO A 286 0.28 14.98 20.49
C PRO A 286 0.82 16.41 20.35
N ALA A 287 2.14 16.64 20.52
CA ALA A 287 2.77 17.94 20.31
C ALA A 287 2.71 18.43 18.85
N LEU A 288 2.41 17.52 17.91
CA LEU A 288 2.32 17.83 16.47
C LEU A 288 0.86 17.99 15.97
N ARG A 289 -0.09 18.26 16.89
CA ARG A 289 -1.51 18.40 16.53
C ARG A 289 -1.92 19.83 16.14
N ASN A 290 -1.07 20.81 16.33
CA ASN A 290 -1.34 22.22 16.00
C ASN A 290 -0.07 22.84 15.42
N VAL A 291 0.39 22.35 14.28
CA VAL A 291 1.63 22.83 13.65
C VAL A 291 1.32 23.94 12.65
N PRO A 292 1.81 25.19 12.89
CA PRO A 292 1.60 26.28 11.95
C PRO A 292 2.48 26.09 10.70
N MET A 293 1.89 26.27 9.53
CA MET A 293 2.55 26.32 8.23
C MET A 293 2.51 27.77 7.73
N LYS A 294 3.66 28.43 7.50
CA LYS A 294 3.73 29.83 7.06
C LYS A 294 4.43 29.92 5.71
N TYR A 295 3.82 30.61 4.76
CA TYR A 295 4.42 30.90 3.44
C TYR A 295 3.75 32.12 2.82
N ARG A 296 4.30 32.68 1.73
CA ARG A 296 3.59 33.69 0.93
C ARG A 296 2.95 33.08 -0.28
N ASP A 297 1.69 33.48 -0.54
CA ASP A 297 0.97 33.11 -1.76
C ASP A 297 1.54 33.83 -3.01
N GLY A 298 0.98 33.50 -4.20
CA GLY A 298 1.42 34.12 -5.46
C GLY A 298 1.15 35.63 -5.59
N SER A 299 0.37 36.21 -4.67
CA SER A 299 0.11 37.65 -4.55
C SER A 299 0.99 38.31 -3.49
N GLY A 300 1.85 37.57 -2.80
CA GLY A 300 2.73 38.05 -1.74
C GLY A 300 2.09 38.09 -0.34
N ASN A 301 0.84 37.67 -0.18
CA ASN A 301 0.17 37.65 1.13
C ASN A 301 0.73 36.53 2.02
N LEU A 302 0.90 36.81 3.31
CA LEU A 302 1.26 35.78 4.28
C LEU A 302 0.06 34.82 4.49
N VAL A 303 0.28 33.56 4.22
CA VAL A 303 -0.64 32.46 4.54
C VAL A 303 -0.13 31.77 5.78
N THR A 304 -1.02 31.56 6.74
CA THR A 304 -0.79 30.71 7.90
C THR A 304 -1.91 29.66 7.94
N ASP A 305 -1.52 28.40 7.81
CA ASP A 305 -2.40 27.23 7.93
C ASP A 305 -1.99 26.44 9.17
N THR A 306 -2.91 25.75 9.81
CA THR A 306 -2.62 24.91 10.98
C THR A 306 -2.94 23.45 10.64
N ARG A 307 -1.95 22.60 10.83
CA ARG A 307 -2.08 21.16 10.51
C ARG A 307 -2.14 20.33 11.79
N ASP A 308 -2.88 19.23 11.71
CA ASP A 308 -3.06 18.26 12.80
C ASP A 308 -2.54 16.88 12.36
N LEU A 309 -1.48 16.39 13.00
CA LEU A 309 -0.92 15.07 12.67
C LEU A 309 -1.92 13.91 12.87
N ALA A 310 -2.95 14.09 13.70
CA ALA A 310 -3.98 13.08 13.90
C ALA A 310 -4.91 12.89 12.69
N ASN A 311 -4.91 13.82 11.72
CA ASN A 311 -5.57 13.61 10.43
C ASN A 311 -4.91 12.46 9.67
N GLY A 312 -3.58 12.30 9.82
CA GLY A 312 -2.82 11.25 9.18
C GLY A 312 -3.03 11.28 7.67
N ARG A 313 -3.44 10.15 7.13
CA ARG A 313 -3.90 10.00 5.77
C ARG A 313 -5.44 9.95 5.79
N HIS A 314 -6.08 11.06 5.55
CA HIS A 314 -7.52 11.16 5.44
C HIS A 314 -7.93 11.05 3.97
N LEU A 315 -8.59 9.96 3.64
CA LEU A 315 -9.11 9.68 2.31
C LEU A 315 -10.64 9.69 2.35
N GLU A 316 -11.24 10.55 1.53
CA GLU A 316 -12.68 10.60 1.33
C GLU A 316 -12.98 10.51 -0.16
N PHE A 317 -13.78 9.54 -0.60
CA PHE A 317 -14.23 9.48 -1.98
C PHE A 317 -15.59 8.78 -2.14
N GLY A 318 -16.25 9.13 -3.26
CA GLY A 318 -17.38 8.40 -3.81
C GLY A 318 -17.03 7.74 -5.14
N ASN A 319 -17.55 6.55 -5.36
CA ASN A 319 -17.45 5.84 -6.63
C ASN A 319 -18.84 5.35 -7.06
N LEU A 320 -19.16 5.52 -8.34
CA LEU A 320 -20.33 4.94 -8.99
C LEU A 320 -19.87 4.06 -10.14
N GLY A 321 -20.45 2.87 -10.26
CA GLY A 321 -20.14 1.90 -11.30
C GLY A 321 -21.40 1.40 -12.00
N VAL A 322 -21.28 1.11 -13.30
CA VAL A 322 -22.31 0.44 -14.09
C VAL A 322 -21.62 -0.65 -14.90
N SER A 323 -22.18 -1.86 -14.88
CA SER A 323 -21.72 -2.96 -15.71
C SER A 323 -22.88 -3.64 -16.40
N TYR A 324 -22.68 -3.99 -17.66
CA TYR A 324 -23.59 -4.82 -18.43
C TYR A 324 -22.81 -6.03 -18.98
N GLU A 325 -23.34 -7.21 -18.75
CA GLU A 325 -22.82 -8.47 -19.31
C GLU A 325 -23.99 -9.19 -20.01
N GLY A 326 -23.84 -9.47 -21.29
CA GLY A 326 -24.93 -10.08 -22.05
C GLY A 326 -24.54 -10.54 -23.44
N GLU A 327 -25.51 -11.07 -24.19
CA GLU A 327 -25.31 -11.60 -25.51
C GLU A 327 -25.87 -10.66 -26.58
N ILE A 328 -25.10 -10.44 -27.64
CA ILE A 328 -25.53 -9.78 -28.87
C ILE A 328 -25.27 -10.73 -30.04
N GLY A 329 -26.28 -11.46 -30.47
CA GLY A 329 -26.14 -12.56 -31.42
C GLY A 329 -25.21 -13.65 -30.90
N LYS A 330 -24.07 -13.87 -31.55
CA LYS A 330 -23.04 -14.85 -31.13
C LYS A 330 -21.92 -14.24 -30.30
N TRP A 331 -22.00 -12.97 -29.94
CA TRP A 331 -20.99 -12.24 -29.18
C TRP A 331 -21.43 -12.06 -27.74
N LEU A 332 -20.53 -12.31 -26.82
CA LEU A 332 -20.66 -11.88 -25.43
C LEU A 332 -20.18 -10.44 -25.34
N LEU A 333 -21.04 -9.52 -24.95
CA LEU A 333 -20.68 -8.13 -24.65
C LEU A 333 -20.44 -7.97 -23.16
N SER A 334 -19.31 -7.39 -22.79
CA SER A 334 -19.08 -6.84 -21.45
C SER A 334 -18.80 -5.34 -21.59
N ALA A 335 -19.58 -4.52 -20.92
CA ALA A 335 -19.43 -3.07 -20.89
C ALA A 335 -19.42 -2.63 -19.43
N LYS A 336 -18.35 -1.97 -18.98
CA LYS A 336 -18.19 -1.44 -17.62
C LYS A 336 -17.85 0.03 -17.70
N ALA A 337 -18.44 0.83 -16.84
CA ALA A 337 -18.09 2.23 -16.64
C ALA A 337 -18.02 2.55 -15.15
N GLY A 338 -17.10 3.42 -14.78
CA GLY A 338 -16.90 3.86 -13.41
C GLY A 338 -16.54 5.34 -13.33
N ALA A 339 -17.02 6.01 -12.29
CA ALA A 339 -16.68 7.38 -11.96
C ALA A 339 -16.32 7.48 -10.49
N THR A 340 -15.11 7.93 -10.19
CA THR A 340 -14.60 8.17 -8.84
C THR A 340 -14.26 9.65 -8.68
N LYS A 341 -14.61 10.21 -7.52
CA LYS A 341 -14.20 11.56 -7.14
C LYS A 341 -13.96 11.61 -5.64
N GLY A 342 -12.91 12.30 -5.24
CA GLY A 342 -12.57 12.40 -3.82
C GLY A 342 -11.44 13.36 -3.53
N SER A 343 -11.02 13.36 -2.25
CA SER A 343 -9.90 14.13 -1.73
C SER A 343 -9.01 13.27 -0.85
N LEU A 344 -7.76 13.62 -0.79
CA LEU A 344 -6.75 13.08 0.10
C LEU A 344 -6.07 14.22 0.84
N ASP A 345 -6.13 14.21 2.17
CA ASP A 345 -5.21 14.93 3.03
C ASP A 345 -4.15 13.96 3.57
N PHE A 346 -2.92 14.44 3.72
CA PHE A 346 -1.80 13.64 4.20
C PHE A 346 -0.97 14.47 5.17
N ASP A 347 -0.97 14.06 6.44
CA ASP A 347 -0.16 14.63 7.51
C ASP A 347 0.74 13.53 8.07
N ALA A 348 2.06 13.70 7.96
CA ALA A 348 3.03 12.72 8.40
C ALA A 348 4.32 13.38 8.92
N PHE A 349 5.04 12.69 9.80
CA PHE A 349 6.22 13.22 10.45
C PHE A 349 7.46 12.38 10.12
N TYR A 350 8.30 12.89 9.23
CA TYR A 350 9.44 12.20 8.65
C TYR A 350 10.74 12.54 9.40
N SER A 351 11.52 11.54 9.71
CA SER A 351 12.92 11.71 10.10
C SER A 351 13.77 12.10 8.89
N THR A 352 14.41 13.24 8.91
CA THR A 352 15.22 13.74 7.78
C THR A 352 16.72 13.76 8.05
N SER A 353 17.12 13.66 9.32
CA SER A 353 18.54 13.60 9.73
C SER A 353 18.72 12.58 10.83
N ASN A 354 19.95 12.15 11.07
CA ASN A 354 20.26 11.34 12.26
C ASN A 354 20.02 12.17 13.52
N PRO A 355 19.69 11.54 14.67
CA PRO A 355 19.84 12.15 15.98
C PRO A 355 21.25 12.73 16.12
N ALA A 356 21.35 13.93 16.69
CA ALA A 356 22.61 14.62 16.89
C ALA A 356 22.82 14.92 18.38
N ASP A 357 24.08 14.98 18.83
CA ASP A 357 24.40 15.53 20.12
C ASP A 357 23.83 16.96 20.23
N ALA A 358 23.08 17.22 21.29
CA ALA A 358 22.35 18.48 21.44
C ALA A 358 23.25 19.71 21.46
N THR A 359 24.45 19.62 22.07
CA THR A 359 25.41 20.72 22.10
C THR A 359 26.00 20.97 20.73
N THR A 360 26.39 19.91 20.03
CA THR A 360 26.93 19.98 18.67
C THR A 360 25.90 20.57 17.71
N PHE A 361 24.64 20.13 17.82
CA PHE A 361 23.54 20.63 17.01
C PHE A 361 23.34 22.14 17.20
N ALA A 362 23.25 22.60 18.47
CA ALA A 362 23.07 23.99 18.80
C ALA A 362 24.21 24.86 18.29
N ASN A 363 25.46 24.40 18.47
CA ASN A 363 26.66 25.14 18.04
C ASN A 363 26.73 25.32 16.50
N GLY A 364 26.07 24.44 15.73
CA GLY A 364 25.92 24.59 14.28
C GLY A 364 25.18 25.88 13.87
N PHE A 365 24.39 26.48 14.75
CA PHE A 365 23.64 27.70 14.49
C PHE A 365 24.34 28.95 15.02
N LEU A 366 25.49 28.86 15.74
CA LEU A 366 26.11 30.00 16.42
C LEU A 366 26.46 31.13 15.45
N GLY A 367 26.96 30.82 14.27
CA GLY A 367 27.31 31.86 13.26
C GLY A 367 26.09 32.62 12.77
N ALA A 368 25.01 31.90 12.40
CA ALA A 368 23.77 32.52 11.95
C ALA A 368 23.08 33.33 13.06
N ALA A 369 23.05 32.78 14.28
CA ALA A 369 22.48 33.48 15.43
C ALA A 369 23.25 34.75 15.80
N LYS A 370 24.58 34.75 15.76
CA LYS A 370 25.40 35.98 15.95
C LYS A 370 25.14 37.01 14.87
N ALA A 371 24.94 36.59 13.63
CA ALA A 371 24.63 37.51 12.53
C ALA A 371 23.24 38.15 12.69
N ALA A 372 22.26 37.42 13.18
CA ALA A 372 20.88 37.89 13.33
C ALA A 372 20.64 38.64 14.67
N PHE A 373 21.18 38.15 15.78
CA PHE A 373 20.84 38.58 17.14
C PHE A 373 21.98 39.30 17.87
N GLY A 374 23.17 39.40 17.26
CA GLY A 374 24.32 40.11 17.84
C GLY A 374 25.16 39.24 18.78
N ALA A 375 25.38 39.69 20.04
CA ALA A 375 26.33 39.07 20.97
C ALA A 375 25.81 37.78 21.62
N VAL A 376 25.52 36.76 20.82
CA VAL A 376 25.14 35.43 21.32
C VAL A 376 26.33 34.72 21.94
N ASP A 377 26.17 34.33 23.21
CA ASP A 377 27.19 33.62 23.99
C ASP A 377 26.93 32.09 23.94
N HIS A 378 25.71 31.64 24.27
CA HIS A 378 25.33 30.25 24.32
C HIS A 378 23.86 30.02 23.92
N PHE A 379 23.51 28.74 23.78
CA PHE A 379 22.15 28.34 23.55
C PHE A 379 21.58 27.54 24.72
N GLY A 380 20.26 27.61 24.91
CA GLY A 380 19.49 26.76 25.79
C GLY A 380 18.31 26.13 25.06
N TYR A 381 17.86 24.97 25.52
CA TYR A 381 16.67 24.31 25.02
C TYR A 381 15.48 24.56 25.94
N ALA A 382 14.30 24.75 25.35
CA ALA A 382 13.03 24.79 26.05
C ALA A 382 11.98 23.94 25.34
N ILE A 383 10.94 23.55 26.07
CA ILE A 383 9.77 22.93 25.45
C ILE A 383 9.05 24.00 24.63
N ALA A 384 8.77 23.68 23.37
CA ALA A 384 8.10 24.60 22.45
C ALA A 384 6.73 25.04 22.98
N GLY A 385 6.33 26.29 22.71
CA GLY A 385 5.09 26.88 23.22
C GLY A 385 5.13 27.33 24.69
N SER A 386 6.22 27.07 25.40
CA SER A 386 6.41 27.55 26.78
C SER A 386 7.01 28.95 26.89
N ASN A 387 7.37 29.58 25.76
CA ASN A 387 8.09 30.86 25.71
C ASN A 387 9.36 30.87 26.61
N GLY A 388 10.09 29.75 26.65
CA GLY A 388 11.28 29.56 27.46
C GLY A 388 11.03 29.20 28.94
N ALA A 389 9.77 29.17 29.41
CA ALA A 389 9.44 28.91 30.81
C ALA A 389 9.74 27.47 31.25
N GLN A 390 9.64 26.49 30.32
CA GLN A 390 9.96 25.11 30.58
C GLN A 390 11.30 24.73 29.94
N VAL A 391 12.37 24.89 30.71
CA VAL A 391 13.73 24.54 30.25
C VAL A 391 13.83 23.04 30.03
N TYR A 392 14.41 22.66 28.88
CA TYR A 392 14.71 21.25 28.55
C TYR A 392 16.22 21.03 28.68
N HIS A 393 16.59 19.99 29.42
CA HIS A 393 17.97 19.59 29.63
C HIS A 393 18.29 18.28 28.90
N PRO A 394 18.86 18.32 27.69
CA PRO A 394 19.15 17.11 26.93
C PRO A 394 20.00 16.10 27.70
N ALA A 395 20.95 16.51 28.52
CA ALA A 395 21.83 15.66 29.31
C ALA A 395 21.08 14.77 30.33
N THR A 396 19.87 15.16 30.77
CA THR A 396 19.04 14.36 31.69
C THR A 396 18.12 13.39 30.93
N ALA A 397 18.12 13.46 29.61
CA ALA A 397 17.37 12.58 28.70
C ALA A 397 18.36 11.73 27.86
N SER A 398 18.18 11.65 26.55
CA SER A 398 19.06 10.90 25.65
C SER A 398 20.38 11.63 25.30
N GLY A 399 20.50 12.91 25.63
CA GLY A 399 21.60 13.78 25.19
C GLY A 399 21.52 14.14 23.70
N LEU A 400 20.47 13.70 23.02
CA LEU A 400 20.27 13.86 21.60
C LEU A 400 19.06 14.75 21.31
N VAL A 401 19.16 15.48 20.20
CA VAL A 401 18.03 16.15 19.55
C VAL A 401 17.98 15.74 18.08
N MET A 402 16.87 16.00 17.43
CA MET A 402 16.70 15.61 16.05
C MET A 402 15.93 16.64 15.24
N GLN A 403 16.42 16.91 14.04
CA GLN A 403 15.64 17.59 13.02
C GLN A 403 14.76 16.56 12.30
N ALA A 404 13.48 16.80 12.25
CA ALA A 404 12.51 16.01 11.52
C ALA A 404 11.61 16.94 10.69
N GLN A 405 10.84 16.37 9.77
CA GLN A 405 10.04 17.17 8.85
C GLN A 405 8.56 16.83 9.01
N TYR A 406 7.76 17.84 9.33
CA TYR A 406 6.32 17.74 9.21
C TYR A 406 5.93 17.93 7.75
N ARG A 407 5.30 16.94 7.15
CA ARG A 407 4.83 16.95 5.76
C ARG A 407 3.33 17.01 5.72
N ALA A 408 2.81 18.15 5.26
CA ALA A 408 1.41 18.30 4.91
C ALA A 408 1.26 18.25 3.40
N ALA A 409 0.36 17.42 2.90
CA ALA A 409 0.00 17.37 1.49
C ALA A 409 -1.50 17.23 1.34
N GLY A 410 -2.03 17.72 0.22
CA GLY A 410 -3.45 17.62 -0.12
C GLY A 410 -3.64 17.43 -1.61
N SER A 411 -4.72 16.74 -1.98
CA SER A 411 -5.05 16.45 -3.37
C SER A 411 -6.54 16.21 -3.52
N ASP A 412 -7.16 16.88 -4.46
CA ASP A 412 -8.44 16.48 -5.03
C ASP A 412 -8.17 15.60 -6.25
N PHE A 413 -8.98 14.57 -6.46
CA PHE A 413 -8.79 13.66 -7.59
C PHE A 413 -10.12 13.22 -8.20
N TYR A 414 -10.05 12.83 -9.47
CA TYR A 414 -11.16 12.16 -10.16
C TYR A 414 -10.63 11.11 -11.13
N SER A 415 -11.47 10.10 -11.44
CA SER A 415 -11.21 9.09 -12.47
C SER A 415 -12.52 8.62 -13.07
N ASN A 416 -12.72 8.90 -14.36
CA ASN A 416 -13.86 8.43 -15.15
C ASN A 416 -13.35 7.45 -16.18
N GLN A 417 -13.97 6.28 -16.29
CA GLN A 417 -13.45 5.23 -17.16
C GLN A 417 -14.55 4.35 -17.73
N ALA A 418 -14.25 3.75 -18.87
CA ALA A 418 -15.10 2.77 -19.53
C ALA A 418 -14.25 1.68 -20.17
N ASP A 419 -14.62 0.43 -19.96
CA ASP A 419 -14.10 -0.76 -20.65
C ASP A 419 -15.23 -1.47 -21.36
N ILE A 420 -15.16 -1.53 -22.69
CA ILE A 420 -16.16 -2.18 -23.53
C ILE A 420 -15.45 -3.24 -24.36
N ASN A 421 -15.88 -4.47 -24.21
CA ASN A 421 -15.29 -5.56 -24.97
C ASN A 421 -16.36 -6.57 -25.44
N VAL A 422 -16.03 -7.26 -26.53
CA VAL A 422 -16.82 -8.34 -27.08
C VAL A 422 -15.96 -9.60 -27.18
N THR A 423 -16.52 -10.72 -26.82
CA THR A 423 -15.86 -12.03 -26.89
C THR A 423 -16.71 -12.98 -27.74
N ARG A 424 -16.08 -13.73 -28.63
CA ARG A 424 -16.76 -14.74 -29.43
C ARG A 424 -15.92 -16.02 -29.54
N ASN A 425 -16.58 -17.14 -29.44
CA ASN A 425 -16.00 -18.44 -29.75
C ASN A 425 -16.13 -18.72 -31.24
N PHE A 426 -15.03 -19.18 -31.85
CA PHE A 426 -14.96 -19.62 -33.23
C PHE A 426 -14.44 -21.08 -33.25
N GLU A 427 -15.26 -22.00 -33.74
CA GLU A 427 -14.84 -23.35 -34.03
C GLU A 427 -14.17 -23.38 -35.40
N THR A 428 -12.95 -23.91 -35.46
CA THR A 428 -12.16 -24.03 -36.69
C THR A 428 -11.71 -25.47 -36.87
N GLY A 429 -11.22 -25.82 -38.06
CA GLY A 429 -10.62 -27.14 -38.28
C GLY A 429 -9.31 -27.38 -37.50
N MET A 430 -8.78 -26.35 -36.82
CA MET A 430 -7.57 -26.40 -36.01
C MET A 430 -7.84 -26.19 -34.50
N GLY A 431 -9.10 -26.28 -34.07
CA GLY A 431 -9.51 -26.09 -32.66
C GLY A 431 -10.42 -24.88 -32.45
N ASN A 432 -10.66 -24.54 -31.18
CA ASN A 432 -11.57 -23.49 -30.78
C ASN A 432 -10.80 -22.22 -30.41
N HIS A 433 -11.29 -21.08 -30.83
CA HIS A 433 -10.72 -19.75 -30.52
C HIS A 433 -11.71 -18.94 -29.73
N ASP A 434 -11.33 -18.43 -28.56
CA ASP A 434 -12.05 -17.40 -27.82
C ASP A 434 -11.38 -16.04 -28.07
N VAL A 435 -11.91 -15.33 -29.05
CA VAL A 435 -11.41 -14.02 -29.48
C VAL A 435 -12.10 -12.92 -28.71
N LYS A 436 -11.31 -12.07 -28.04
CA LYS A 436 -11.74 -10.85 -27.33
C LYS A 436 -11.18 -9.61 -27.99
N LEU A 437 -12.04 -8.64 -28.26
CA LEU A 437 -11.72 -7.31 -28.73
C LEU A 437 -12.25 -6.31 -27.73
N GLY A 438 -11.44 -5.32 -27.34
CA GLY A 438 -11.86 -4.34 -26.37
C GLY A 438 -11.28 -2.93 -26.60
N VAL A 439 -12.01 -1.96 -26.07
CA VAL A 439 -11.63 -0.55 -26.00
C VAL A 439 -11.75 -0.10 -24.56
N TYR A 440 -10.69 0.52 -24.04
CA TYR A 440 -10.69 1.16 -22.75
C TYR A 440 -10.45 2.66 -22.89
N LEU A 441 -11.26 3.47 -22.23
CA LEU A 441 -11.18 4.91 -22.21
C LEU A 441 -11.12 5.40 -20.77
N SER A 442 -10.27 6.38 -20.49
CA SER A 442 -10.21 7.01 -19.17
C SER A 442 -9.87 8.49 -19.27
N GLY A 443 -10.56 9.30 -18.46
CA GLY A 443 -10.22 10.68 -18.15
C GLY A 443 -10.02 10.79 -16.63
N TYR A 444 -8.85 11.21 -16.17
CA TYR A 444 -8.52 11.27 -14.75
C TYR A 444 -7.63 12.48 -14.47
N GLY A 445 -7.65 12.95 -13.25
CA GLY A 445 -6.85 14.11 -12.88
C GLY A 445 -6.65 14.20 -11.37
N GLN A 446 -5.68 15.01 -11.00
CA GLN A 446 -5.28 15.18 -9.62
C GLN A 446 -4.66 16.56 -9.40
N THR A 447 -5.17 17.32 -8.43
CA THR A 447 -4.43 18.45 -7.87
C THR A 447 -3.34 17.95 -6.94
N SER A 448 -2.32 18.76 -6.71
CA SER A 448 -1.27 18.44 -5.75
C SER A 448 -0.84 19.70 -5.01
N LYS A 449 -0.77 19.63 -3.68
CA LYS A 449 -0.20 20.67 -2.84
C LYS A 449 0.63 20.05 -1.74
N SER A 450 1.85 20.52 -1.55
CA SER A 450 2.74 20.10 -0.46
C SER A 450 3.32 21.31 0.25
N VAL A 451 3.26 21.28 1.59
CA VAL A 451 3.85 22.29 2.47
C VAL A 451 4.57 21.55 3.60
N TYR A 452 5.90 21.68 3.70
CA TYR A 452 6.70 20.94 4.68
C TYR A 452 7.48 21.89 5.57
N ASN A 453 7.41 21.68 6.89
CA ASN A 453 8.24 22.38 7.87
C ASN A 453 9.33 21.46 8.42
N ASP A 454 10.50 22.01 8.69
CA ASP A 454 11.45 21.33 9.57
C ASP A 454 11.11 21.65 11.03
N MET A 455 11.16 20.60 11.85
CA MET A 455 10.87 20.67 13.28
C MET A 455 12.10 20.27 14.09
N LEU A 456 12.27 20.84 15.27
CA LEU A 456 13.25 20.40 16.25
C LEU A 456 12.54 19.62 17.36
N ILE A 457 13.00 18.41 17.64
CA ILE A 457 12.39 17.50 18.62
C ILE A 457 13.44 16.83 19.50
N GLU A 458 12.99 16.38 20.68
CA GLU A 458 13.75 15.46 21.52
C GLU A 458 13.77 14.06 20.90
N VAL A 459 14.76 13.25 21.26
CA VAL A 459 14.86 11.84 20.82
C VAL A 459 14.23 10.94 21.89
N GLN A 460 12.93 10.77 21.77
CA GLN A 460 12.06 9.98 22.65
C GLN A 460 10.81 9.53 21.88
N GLY A 461 10.17 8.45 22.34
CA GLY A 461 8.84 8.06 21.83
C GLY A 461 7.78 9.12 22.17
N LYS A 462 6.92 9.50 21.22
CA LYS A 462 5.99 10.63 21.32
C LYS A 462 6.73 11.91 21.68
N PRO A 463 7.68 12.38 20.84
CA PRO A 463 8.57 13.47 21.18
C PRO A 463 7.84 14.78 21.39
N ARG A 464 8.37 15.60 22.31
CA ARG A 464 8.01 17.01 22.40
C ARG A 464 8.79 17.79 21.37
N THR A 465 8.21 18.87 20.87
CA THR A 465 8.93 19.86 20.07
C THR A 465 9.73 20.80 20.98
N LEU A 466 10.89 21.25 20.49
CA LEU A 466 11.84 22.03 21.27
C LEU A 466 12.10 23.40 20.62
N ASP A 467 12.27 24.40 21.45
CA ASP A 467 12.84 25.68 21.05
C ASP A 467 14.31 25.75 21.40
N LEU A 468 15.13 26.28 20.48
CA LEU A 468 16.56 26.55 20.65
C LEU A 468 16.76 28.06 20.78
N ILE A 469 16.97 28.49 22.01
CA ILE A 469 16.98 29.91 22.40
C ILE A 469 18.43 30.41 22.53
N ALA A 470 18.72 31.56 21.94
CA ALA A 470 20.02 32.24 22.00
C ALA A 470 20.09 33.22 23.18
N TYR A 471 21.14 33.09 23.97
CA TYR A 471 21.37 33.92 25.16
C TYR A 471 22.65 34.74 25.05
N SER A 472 22.64 35.93 25.67
CA SER A 472 23.85 36.72 25.94
C SER A 472 24.67 36.12 27.08
N ALA A 473 25.90 36.61 27.30
CA ALA A 473 26.73 36.24 28.44
C ALA A 473 26.09 36.60 29.79
N SER A 474 25.16 37.55 29.87
CA SER A 474 24.40 37.91 31.07
C SER A 474 23.15 37.04 31.27
N GLY A 475 22.85 36.09 30.37
CA GLY A 475 21.67 35.24 30.40
C GLY A 475 20.39 35.87 29.84
N ALA A 476 20.48 37.05 29.18
CA ALA A 476 19.33 37.65 28.52
C ALA A 476 19.02 36.92 27.22
N VAL A 477 17.73 36.67 26.92
CA VAL A 477 17.26 36.13 25.64
C VAL A 477 17.48 37.17 24.56
N LEU A 478 18.20 36.77 23.49
CA LEU A 478 18.48 37.62 22.32
C LEU A 478 17.56 37.28 21.14
N GLY A 479 17.17 36.01 21.00
CA GLY A 479 16.31 35.49 19.94
C GLY A 479 16.23 33.99 20.03
N SER A 480 15.61 33.38 19.04
CA SER A 480 15.47 31.93 18.95
C SER A 480 15.82 31.42 17.54
N VAL A 481 16.47 30.26 17.45
CA VAL A 481 16.67 29.59 16.18
C VAL A 481 15.36 29.02 15.64
N THR A 482 14.44 28.66 16.54
CA THR A 482 13.15 28.07 16.27
C THR A 482 11.98 29.01 16.56
N ASP A 483 10.81 28.72 16.03
CA ASP A 483 9.54 29.36 16.40
C ASP A 483 8.51 28.24 16.75
N ASN A 484 8.21 28.10 18.06
CA ASN A 484 7.31 27.06 18.56
C ASN A 484 7.64 25.62 18.04
N GLY A 485 8.91 25.24 18.10
CA GLY A 485 9.39 23.96 17.64
C GLY A 485 9.62 23.85 16.13
N VAL A 486 9.21 24.85 15.37
CA VAL A 486 9.53 24.93 13.94
C VAL A 486 10.96 25.44 13.78
N LEU A 487 11.83 24.64 13.24
CA LEU A 487 13.23 25.00 12.94
C LEU A 487 13.33 25.81 11.65
N ARG A 488 12.52 25.48 10.65
CA ARG A 488 12.38 26.22 9.39
C ARG A 488 10.97 26.07 8.83
N TYR A 489 10.34 27.18 8.54
CA TYR A 489 9.05 27.20 7.87
C TYR A 489 9.20 26.85 6.38
N THR A 490 8.27 26.07 5.90
CA THR A 490 7.99 25.79 4.48
C THR A 490 9.25 25.58 3.65
N THR A 491 10.03 24.57 4.04
CA THR A 491 11.23 24.15 3.31
C THR A 491 10.89 23.52 1.94
N THR A 492 9.66 23.04 1.79
CA THR A 492 9.08 22.58 0.54
C THR A 492 7.73 23.25 0.36
N LEU A 493 7.51 23.82 -0.82
CA LEU A 493 6.22 24.37 -1.26
C LEU A 493 6.03 24.02 -2.71
N ASN A 494 5.11 23.08 -2.99
CA ASN A 494 4.75 22.67 -4.33
C ASN A 494 3.24 22.74 -4.48
N GLN A 495 2.77 23.19 -5.62
CA GLN A 495 1.37 23.10 -6.03
C GLN A 495 1.30 22.94 -7.53
N GLY A 496 0.45 22.05 -7.98
CA GLY A 496 0.21 21.81 -9.39
C GLY A 496 -1.12 21.13 -9.61
N ASP A 497 -1.48 21.03 -10.86
CA ASP A 497 -2.71 20.38 -11.33
C ASP A 497 -2.40 19.62 -12.61
N VAL A 498 -2.99 18.45 -12.76
CA VAL A 498 -2.82 17.63 -13.95
C VAL A 498 -4.10 16.90 -14.31
N ASP A 499 -4.45 17.02 -15.60
CA ASP A 499 -5.48 16.25 -16.28
C ASP A 499 -4.84 15.26 -17.24
N ALA A 500 -5.34 14.04 -17.23
CA ALA A 500 -4.89 12.99 -18.12
C ALA A 500 -6.07 12.37 -18.88
N ARG A 501 -5.83 12.00 -20.12
CA ARG A 501 -6.76 11.23 -20.95
C ARG A 501 -6.01 10.03 -21.51
N MET A 502 -6.64 8.87 -21.45
CA MET A 502 -6.07 7.65 -21.97
C MET A 502 -7.10 6.88 -22.79
N GLY A 503 -6.67 6.39 -23.94
CA GLY A 503 -7.42 5.46 -24.76
C GLY A 503 -6.59 4.25 -25.11
N ALA A 504 -7.18 3.07 -25.00
CA ALA A 504 -6.54 1.81 -25.37
C ALA A 504 -7.45 0.98 -26.27
N PHE A 505 -6.82 0.27 -27.20
CA PHE A 505 -7.42 -0.82 -27.93
C PHE A 505 -6.66 -2.09 -27.60
N TYR A 506 -7.38 -3.19 -27.34
CA TYR A 506 -6.75 -4.46 -27.06
C TYR A 506 -7.45 -5.62 -27.75
N PHE A 507 -6.64 -6.62 -28.05
CA PHE A 507 -7.03 -7.89 -28.64
C PHE A 507 -6.44 -9.01 -27.82
N ASN A 508 -7.18 -10.09 -27.61
CA ASN A 508 -6.68 -11.32 -27.06
C ASN A 508 -7.39 -12.51 -27.74
N ASP A 509 -6.63 -13.57 -27.99
CA ASP A 509 -7.14 -14.86 -28.43
C ASP A 509 -6.68 -15.95 -27.47
N THR A 510 -7.60 -16.82 -27.07
CA THR A 510 -7.32 -18.07 -26.39
C THR A 510 -7.70 -19.21 -27.33
N TRP A 511 -6.68 -19.91 -27.83
CA TRP A 511 -6.82 -20.98 -28.80
C TRP A 511 -6.67 -22.37 -28.15
N GLU A 512 -7.75 -23.10 -28.07
CA GLU A 512 -7.77 -24.53 -27.69
C GLU A 512 -7.38 -25.35 -28.92
N VAL A 513 -6.07 -25.61 -29.10
CA VAL A 513 -5.52 -26.39 -30.21
C VAL A 513 -5.95 -27.85 -30.11
N SER A 514 -6.08 -28.37 -28.90
CA SER A 514 -6.51 -29.73 -28.57
C SER A 514 -6.98 -29.78 -27.11
N ASP A 515 -7.52 -30.91 -26.68
CA ASP A 515 -7.91 -31.19 -25.29
C ASP A 515 -6.74 -30.98 -24.28
N ARG A 516 -5.49 -30.98 -24.78
CA ARG A 516 -4.27 -30.85 -23.94
C ARG A 516 -3.48 -29.56 -24.13
N LEU A 517 -3.57 -28.93 -25.30
CA LEU A 517 -2.78 -27.75 -25.63
C LEU A 517 -3.68 -26.55 -25.82
N ARG A 518 -3.44 -25.54 -25.01
CA ARG A 518 -4.03 -24.21 -25.14
C ARG A 518 -2.92 -23.21 -25.38
N LEU A 519 -3.12 -22.32 -26.34
CA LEU A 519 -2.29 -21.16 -26.62
C LEU A 519 -3.12 -19.91 -26.34
N ASP A 520 -2.50 -18.87 -25.81
CA ASP A 520 -3.16 -17.58 -25.71
C ASP A 520 -2.19 -16.45 -26.02
N GLY A 521 -2.72 -15.39 -26.58
CA GLY A 521 -1.91 -14.24 -26.91
C GLY A 521 -2.73 -12.97 -27.10
N GLY A 522 -2.09 -11.83 -26.86
CA GLY A 522 -2.79 -10.56 -26.98
C GLY A 522 -1.84 -9.40 -27.19
N VAL A 523 -2.42 -8.30 -27.65
CA VAL A 523 -1.76 -7.02 -27.84
C VAL A 523 -2.66 -5.90 -27.33
N ARG A 524 -2.05 -4.90 -26.70
CA ARG A 524 -2.72 -3.69 -26.20
C ARG A 524 -1.91 -2.47 -26.64
N ARG A 525 -2.55 -1.54 -27.30
CA ARG A 525 -1.97 -0.25 -27.66
C ARG A 525 -2.67 0.84 -26.89
N GLU A 526 -1.90 1.73 -26.26
CA GLU A 526 -2.41 2.82 -25.45
C GLU A 526 -1.86 4.16 -25.95
N ARG A 527 -2.65 5.20 -25.75
CA ARG A 527 -2.26 6.59 -25.95
C ARG A 527 -2.67 7.39 -24.73
N TYR A 528 -1.71 8.14 -24.21
CA TYR A 528 -1.86 9.04 -23.07
C TYR A 528 -1.66 10.47 -23.52
N HIS A 529 -2.48 11.35 -22.99
CA HIS A 529 -2.35 12.79 -23.11
C HIS A 529 -2.37 13.38 -21.71
N TYR A 530 -1.30 14.08 -21.35
CA TYR A 530 -1.17 14.76 -20.06
C TYR A 530 -1.12 16.27 -20.31
N ASP A 531 -1.92 17.01 -19.56
CA ASP A 531 -1.97 18.48 -19.57
C ASP A 531 -1.94 18.95 -18.12
N GLY A 532 -0.97 19.80 -17.74
CA GLY A 532 -0.85 20.21 -16.36
C GLY A 532 0.06 21.41 -16.19
N TYR A 533 0.16 21.86 -14.94
CA TYR A 533 1.04 22.95 -14.58
C TYR A 533 1.58 22.80 -13.16
N ALA A 534 2.72 23.45 -12.91
CA ALA A 534 3.29 23.66 -11.57
C ALA A 534 3.44 25.16 -11.29
N LEU A 535 3.18 25.56 -10.06
CA LEU A 535 3.46 26.92 -9.57
C LEU A 535 4.94 27.06 -9.25
N LEU A 536 5.54 28.19 -9.65
CA LEU A 536 6.93 28.48 -9.38
C LEU A 536 7.11 29.06 -7.98
N THR A 537 8.21 28.68 -7.33
CA THR A 537 8.56 29.13 -5.97
C THR A 537 9.96 29.71 -5.91
N ASN A 538 10.18 30.64 -4.96
CA ASN A 538 11.49 31.12 -4.57
C ASN A 538 11.65 31.07 -3.04
N GLN A 539 12.81 31.46 -2.51
CA GLN A 539 13.03 31.63 -1.09
C GLN A 539 12.87 33.10 -0.70
N VAL A 540 12.25 33.36 0.44
CA VAL A 540 12.03 34.65 1.03
C VAL A 540 12.25 34.60 2.55
N ASN A 541 12.59 35.72 3.15
CA ASN A 541 12.50 35.98 4.60
C ASN A 541 11.11 36.55 4.89
N LEU A 542 10.36 35.98 5.84
CA LEU A 542 9.02 36.48 6.20
C LEU A 542 9.11 37.72 7.11
N GLY A 543 10.27 37.96 7.78
CA GLY A 543 10.61 39.23 8.45
C GLY A 543 10.43 39.23 9.96
N ASP A 544 10.33 38.11 10.66
CA ASP A 544 10.32 38.10 12.14
C ASP A 544 11.77 38.11 12.68
N ALA A 545 12.24 39.28 13.07
CA ALA A 545 13.60 39.46 13.58
C ALA A 545 13.92 38.71 14.90
N ARG A 546 12.93 38.04 15.52
CA ARG A 546 13.13 37.30 16.78
C ARG A 546 13.52 35.83 16.54
N THR A 547 13.43 35.37 15.31
CA THR A 547 13.68 33.95 14.98
C THR A 547 14.44 33.78 13.69
N LEU A 548 15.17 32.66 13.55
CA LEU A 548 15.76 32.27 12.27
C LEU A 548 14.81 31.31 11.47
N ALA A 549 13.67 30.90 12.06
CA ALA A 549 12.81 29.89 11.51
C ALA A 549 12.15 30.31 10.17
N ASP A 550 12.01 31.62 9.93
CA ASP A 550 11.31 32.16 8.77
C ASP A 550 12.23 32.83 7.73
N ASP A 551 13.55 32.79 7.94
CA ASP A 551 14.53 33.47 7.09
C ASP A 551 14.65 32.91 5.68
N THR A 552 14.33 31.60 5.49
CA THR A 552 14.51 30.89 4.22
C THR A 552 13.24 30.15 3.80
N THR A 553 12.09 30.75 4.05
CA THR A 553 10.77 30.19 3.73
C THR A 553 10.55 30.16 2.23
N ARG A 554 9.97 29.06 1.70
CA ARG A 554 9.49 29.05 0.32
C ARG A 554 8.22 29.90 0.17
N ALA A 555 8.10 30.57 -0.98
CA ALA A 555 6.96 31.40 -1.36
C ALA A 555 6.60 31.15 -2.83
N PHE A 556 5.33 31.27 -3.19
CA PHE A 556 4.94 31.30 -4.60
C PHE A 556 5.31 32.64 -5.24
N THR A 557 5.83 32.59 -6.46
CA THR A 557 6.21 33.80 -7.21
C THR A 557 5.05 34.41 -8.00
N GLY A 558 3.90 33.70 -8.09
CA GLY A 558 2.83 34.01 -9.04
C GLY A 558 3.09 33.49 -10.46
N GLY A 559 4.30 32.98 -10.72
CA GLY A 559 4.63 32.33 -12.00
C GLY A 559 4.11 30.90 -12.09
N VAL A 560 3.82 30.48 -13.32
CA VAL A 560 3.28 29.15 -13.66
C VAL A 560 4.13 28.52 -14.75
N GLN A 561 4.43 27.24 -14.61
CA GLN A 561 5.06 26.42 -15.65
C GLN A 561 4.09 25.35 -16.11
N ALA A 562 3.64 25.43 -17.35
CA ALA A 562 2.69 24.49 -17.93
C ALA A 562 3.39 23.46 -18.81
N HIS A 563 2.90 22.24 -18.81
CA HIS A 563 3.42 21.13 -19.59
C HIS A 563 2.31 20.34 -20.28
N ARG A 564 2.62 19.86 -21.47
CA ARG A 564 1.75 18.98 -22.24
C ARG A 564 2.55 17.87 -22.87
N TYR A 565 2.14 16.61 -22.61
CA TYR A 565 2.83 15.43 -23.10
C TYR A 565 1.87 14.45 -23.78
N ASN A 566 2.35 13.84 -24.87
CA ASN A 566 1.69 12.71 -25.51
C ASN A 566 2.62 11.51 -25.47
N VAL A 567 2.12 10.41 -24.93
CA VAL A 567 2.89 9.16 -24.80
C VAL A 567 2.07 8.01 -25.38
N SER A 568 2.73 7.08 -26.04
CA SER A 568 2.09 5.85 -26.53
C SER A 568 2.86 4.64 -26.02
N THR A 569 2.16 3.57 -25.70
CA THR A 569 2.72 2.27 -25.28
C THR A 569 2.13 1.16 -26.13
N VAL A 570 2.91 0.08 -26.28
CA VAL A 570 2.47 -1.16 -26.91
C VAL A 570 2.89 -2.32 -26.02
N ASN A 571 1.91 -3.07 -25.59
CA ASN A 571 2.07 -4.21 -24.71
C ASN A 571 1.63 -5.47 -25.44
N TRP A 572 2.31 -6.60 -25.20
CA TRP A 572 1.92 -7.88 -25.78
C TRP A 572 2.24 -9.04 -24.86
N THR A 573 1.56 -10.16 -25.06
CA THR A 573 1.77 -11.39 -24.32
C THR A 573 1.50 -12.61 -25.20
N LEU A 574 2.26 -13.69 -24.98
CA LEU A 574 2.05 -14.99 -25.60
C LEU A 574 2.24 -16.08 -24.55
N GLY A 575 1.30 -16.99 -24.44
CA GLY A 575 1.29 -18.09 -23.49
C GLY A 575 0.93 -19.43 -24.12
N ALA A 576 1.39 -20.50 -23.48
CA ALA A 576 1.04 -21.87 -23.80
C ALA A 576 0.81 -22.64 -22.51
N ASN A 577 -0.25 -23.44 -22.45
CA ASN A 577 -0.54 -24.39 -21.37
C ASN A 577 -0.69 -25.80 -21.98
N TYR A 578 0.01 -26.77 -21.40
CA TYR A 578 -0.05 -28.15 -21.86
C TYR A 578 -0.37 -29.10 -20.70
N ASP A 579 -1.44 -29.87 -20.85
CA ASP A 579 -1.89 -30.84 -19.86
C ASP A 579 -1.33 -32.22 -20.23
N PHE A 580 -0.33 -32.71 -19.49
CA PHE A 580 0.20 -34.08 -19.63
C PHE A 580 -0.86 -35.10 -19.24
N THR A 581 -1.56 -34.79 -18.14
CA THR A 581 -2.71 -35.53 -17.60
C THR A 581 -3.71 -34.52 -17.01
N LYS A 582 -4.85 -34.99 -16.51
CA LYS A 582 -5.80 -34.14 -15.76
C LYS A 582 -5.23 -33.58 -14.46
N GLN A 583 -4.12 -34.13 -13.96
CA GLN A 583 -3.48 -33.78 -12.68
C GLN A 583 -2.10 -33.13 -12.85
N LEU A 584 -1.50 -33.24 -14.02
CA LEU A 584 -0.16 -32.72 -14.28
C LEU A 584 -0.16 -31.89 -15.55
N GLY A 585 0.26 -30.65 -15.45
CA GLY A 585 0.38 -29.72 -16.56
C GLY A 585 1.64 -28.86 -16.46
N ALA A 586 1.95 -28.20 -17.56
CA ALA A 586 3.01 -27.20 -17.62
C ALA A 586 2.55 -26.00 -18.44
N TYR A 587 3.17 -24.85 -18.21
CA TYR A 587 2.92 -23.66 -19.01
C TYR A 587 4.20 -22.87 -19.23
N ALA A 588 4.20 -22.06 -20.26
CA ALA A 588 5.22 -21.05 -20.52
C ALA A 588 4.59 -19.77 -21.06
N ARG A 589 5.18 -18.61 -20.77
CA ARG A 589 4.68 -17.32 -21.23
C ARG A 589 5.82 -16.33 -21.43
N ALA A 590 5.64 -15.46 -22.45
CA ALA A 590 6.44 -14.26 -22.65
C ALA A 590 5.53 -13.03 -22.68
N SER A 591 5.96 -11.93 -22.04
CA SER A 591 5.20 -10.68 -22.03
C SER A 591 6.14 -9.48 -22.19
N HIS A 592 5.65 -8.45 -22.84
CA HIS A 592 6.30 -7.15 -22.96
C HIS A 592 5.41 -6.07 -22.39
N LEU A 593 5.98 -5.23 -21.54
CA LEU A 593 5.31 -4.12 -20.87
C LEU A 593 6.06 -2.81 -21.13
N GLU A 594 5.35 -1.79 -21.59
CA GLU A 594 5.79 -0.40 -21.56
C GLU A 594 4.92 0.36 -20.55
N VAL A 595 5.54 1.02 -19.57
CA VAL A 595 4.89 1.88 -18.58
C VAL A 595 5.18 3.33 -18.95
N PRO A 596 4.16 4.20 -19.15
CA PRO A 596 4.38 5.61 -19.40
C PRO A 596 4.97 6.29 -18.16
N PRO A 597 5.54 7.50 -18.26
CA PRO A 597 5.82 8.32 -17.10
C PRO A 597 4.52 8.61 -16.33
N SER A 598 4.62 8.81 -15.01
CA SER A 598 3.47 9.25 -14.21
C SER A 598 2.91 10.57 -14.73
N MET A 599 1.59 10.77 -14.62
CA MET A 599 0.95 12.04 -14.95
C MET A 599 1.55 13.22 -14.16
N GLN A 600 2.09 12.97 -12.96
CA GLN A 600 2.72 14.00 -12.11
C GLN A 600 3.90 14.73 -12.77
N VAL A 601 4.47 14.19 -13.86
CA VAL A 601 5.49 14.90 -14.63
C VAL A 601 4.94 16.19 -15.23
N ALA A 602 3.64 16.27 -15.54
CA ALA A 602 3.01 17.48 -16.05
C ALA A 602 2.76 18.56 -14.98
N ALA A 603 2.80 18.18 -13.69
CA ALA A 603 2.71 19.07 -12.54
C ALA A 603 4.06 19.29 -11.85
N SER A 604 5.17 19.05 -12.53
CA SER A 604 6.54 19.22 -12.01
C SER A 604 7.24 20.40 -12.66
N VAL A 605 8.09 21.11 -11.93
CA VAL A 605 8.91 22.22 -12.47
C VAL A 605 9.98 21.67 -13.43
N ASP A 606 10.63 20.56 -13.04
CA ASP A 606 11.65 19.87 -13.85
C ASP A 606 11.19 18.46 -14.20
N PRO A 607 10.36 18.31 -15.23
CA PRO A 607 9.76 17.01 -15.55
C PRO A 607 10.75 16.07 -16.22
N LEU A 608 10.74 14.83 -15.80
CA LEU A 608 11.50 13.74 -16.43
C LEU A 608 10.55 12.78 -17.13
N VAL A 609 10.43 12.92 -18.45
CA VAL A 609 9.47 12.19 -19.27
C VAL A 609 10.13 10.95 -19.86
N LEU A 610 10.13 9.85 -19.13
CA LEU A 610 10.73 8.58 -19.55
C LEU A 610 9.79 7.40 -19.30
N LYS A 611 9.78 6.47 -20.25
CA LYS A 611 9.05 5.20 -20.12
C LYS A 611 9.93 4.14 -19.46
N THR A 612 9.33 3.31 -18.64
CA THR A 612 9.93 2.02 -18.24
C THR A 612 9.50 0.93 -19.20
N LYS A 613 10.41 0.03 -19.56
CA LYS A 613 10.12 -1.15 -20.37
C LYS A 613 10.58 -2.40 -19.65
N ALA A 614 9.74 -3.43 -19.71
CA ALA A 614 10.04 -4.73 -19.13
C ALA A 614 9.71 -5.86 -20.09
N ASN A 615 10.60 -6.87 -20.16
CA ASN A 615 10.32 -8.16 -20.75
C ASN A 615 10.26 -9.20 -19.64
N GLN A 616 9.20 -10.00 -19.64
CA GLN A 616 8.96 -11.04 -18.64
C GLN A 616 8.83 -12.39 -19.34
N PHE A 617 9.50 -13.40 -18.76
CA PHE A 617 9.40 -14.78 -19.18
C PHE A 617 9.07 -15.62 -17.96
N GLU A 618 8.13 -16.52 -18.09
CA GLU A 618 7.78 -17.47 -17.04
C GLU A 618 7.52 -18.85 -17.61
N ALA A 619 7.86 -19.88 -16.83
CA ALA A 619 7.50 -21.25 -17.12
C ALA A 619 7.20 -21.97 -15.81
N GLY A 620 6.20 -22.82 -15.80
CA GLY A 620 5.76 -23.49 -14.58
C GLY A 620 5.22 -24.88 -14.77
N PHE A 621 5.25 -25.63 -13.68
CA PHE A 621 4.61 -26.92 -13.55
C PHE A 621 3.44 -26.82 -12.58
N LYS A 622 2.39 -27.57 -12.87
CA LYS A 622 1.16 -27.66 -12.08
C LYS A 622 0.87 -29.12 -11.79
N ALA A 623 0.74 -29.44 -10.52
CA ALA A 623 0.37 -30.77 -10.08
C ALA A 623 -0.79 -30.69 -9.09
N THR A 624 -1.78 -31.58 -9.26
CA THR A 624 -2.93 -31.70 -8.36
C THR A 624 -3.14 -33.17 -8.01
N MET A 625 -3.51 -33.45 -6.76
CA MET A 625 -3.83 -34.79 -6.27
C MET A 625 -4.92 -34.70 -5.20
N GLY A 626 -6.15 -35.01 -5.58
CA GLY A 626 -7.32 -34.78 -4.72
C GLY A 626 -7.44 -33.30 -4.35
N ARG A 627 -7.37 -32.98 -3.05
CA ARG A 627 -7.39 -31.61 -2.54
C ARG A 627 -5.99 -30.96 -2.48
N SER A 628 -4.93 -31.74 -2.68
CA SER A 628 -3.56 -31.24 -2.69
C SER A 628 -3.18 -30.66 -4.05
N TYR A 629 -2.41 -29.58 -4.03
CA TYR A 629 -1.84 -29.00 -5.23
C TYR A 629 -0.43 -28.49 -5.00
N LEU A 630 0.35 -28.41 -6.05
CA LEU A 630 1.68 -27.81 -6.08
C LEU A 630 1.89 -27.11 -7.42
N TYR A 631 2.12 -25.79 -7.38
CA TYR A 631 2.50 -24.99 -8.53
C TYR A 631 3.91 -24.46 -8.33
N VAL A 632 4.77 -24.68 -9.31
CA VAL A 632 6.15 -24.19 -9.31
C VAL A 632 6.33 -23.35 -10.56
N THR A 633 6.74 -22.08 -10.40
CA THR A 633 6.95 -21.16 -11.51
C THR A 633 8.34 -20.59 -11.45
N GLY A 634 9.16 -20.81 -12.48
CA GLY A 634 10.37 -20.06 -12.74
C GLY A 634 10.04 -18.78 -13.50
N PHE A 635 10.70 -17.67 -13.15
CA PHE A 635 10.49 -16.39 -13.81
C PHE A 635 11.80 -15.65 -14.08
N TYR A 636 11.78 -14.83 -15.12
CA TYR A 636 12.84 -13.92 -15.50
C TYR A 636 12.22 -12.61 -15.97
N THR A 637 12.57 -11.48 -15.33
CA THR A 637 12.13 -10.15 -15.72
C THR A 637 13.34 -9.27 -15.97
N GLN A 638 13.36 -8.59 -17.12
CA GLN A 638 14.39 -7.61 -17.48
C GLN A 638 13.76 -6.24 -17.69
N PHE A 639 14.21 -5.26 -16.94
CA PHE A 639 13.89 -3.84 -17.12
C PHE A 639 14.97 -3.17 -17.96
N ASN A 640 14.58 -2.47 -19.06
CA ASN A 640 15.49 -1.72 -19.93
C ASN A 640 14.74 -0.74 -20.84
N PRO A 641 14.72 0.58 -20.55
CA PRO A 641 15.21 1.17 -19.30
C PRO A 641 14.30 0.95 -18.11
N LEU A 642 14.87 0.98 -16.92
CA LEU A 642 14.18 1.21 -15.65
C LEU A 642 14.26 2.69 -15.35
N ASN A 643 13.11 3.33 -15.15
CA ASN A 643 13.00 4.69 -14.64
C ASN A 643 12.59 4.61 -13.17
N ALA A 644 13.45 5.07 -12.28
CA ALA A 644 13.22 5.08 -10.86
C ALA A 644 13.88 6.30 -10.22
N SER A 645 13.63 6.53 -8.95
CA SER A 645 14.30 7.54 -8.15
C SER A 645 14.52 7.05 -6.74
N PHE A 646 15.47 7.64 -6.06
CA PHE A 646 15.71 7.42 -4.63
C PHE A 646 16.03 8.73 -3.94
N VAL A 647 15.85 8.75 -2.62
CA VAL A 647 16.19 9.91 -1.80
C VAL A 647 17.60 9.71 -1.24
N ALA A 648 18.48 10.67 -1.51
CA ALA A 648 19.85 10.69 -1.05
C ALA A 648 20.08 11.80 -0.01
N PHE A 649 21.21 11.69 0.67
CA PHE A 649 21.70 12.76 1.53
C PHE A 649 22.16 13.96 0.68
N ASN A 650 21.72 15.14 1.06
CA ASN A 650 22.08 16.41 0.47
C ASN A 650 23.09 17.14 1.37
N PRO A 651 24.39 17.22 0.99
CA PRO A 651 25.40 17.87 1.82
C PRO A 651 25.13 19.36 2.06
N ALA A 652 24.45 20.03 1.13
CA ALA A 652 24.14 21.45 1.26
C ALA A 652 23.09 21.74 2.34
N THR A 653 22.17 20.82 2.57
CA THR A 653 21.11 20.95 3.58
C THR A 653 21.37 20.11 4.83
N GLY A 654 22.32 19.17 4.78
CA GLY A 654 22.58 18.19 5.84
C GLY A 654 21.43 17.18 6.04
N ARG A 655 20.61 16.96 5.03
CA ARG A 655 19.38 16.15 5.10
C ARG A 655 19.28 15.12 3.98
N ASN A 656 18.43 14.10 4.18
CA ASN A 656 18.02 13.17 3.13
C ASN A 656 16.79 13.74 2.40
N ASP A 657 17.00 14.75 1.58
CA ASP A 657 15.97 15.45 0.81
C ASP A 657 16.29 15.58 -0.69
N GLN A 658 17.42 15.06 -1.13
CA GLN A 658 17.80 15.07 -2.54
C GLN A 658 17.17 13.89 -3.26
N THR A 659 16.16 14.14 -4.10
CA THR A 659 15.65 13.12 -5.02
C THR A 659 16.62 12.97 -6.19
N VAL A 660 17.18 11.78 -6.36
CA VAL A 660 18.12 11.43 -7.43
C VAL A 660 17.42 10.52 -8.42
N PRO A 661 17.18 10.98 -9.65
CA PRO A 661 16.66 10.11 -10.71
C PRO A 661 17.72 9.09 -11.11
N PHE A 662 17.26 7.90 -11.40
CA PHE A 662 18.06 6.76 -11.78
C PHE A 662 17.55 6.15 -13.08
N PHE A 663 18.46 5.93 -14.02
CA PHE A 663 18.19 5.18 -15.24
C PHE A 663 19.11 3.99 -15.30
N GLY A 664 18.60 2.86 -15.73
CA GLY A 664 19.45 1.70 -15.80
C GLY A 664 18.73 0.45 -16.30
N LYS A 665 19.38 -0.66 -16.06
CA LYS A 665 18.84 -2.00 -16.28
C LYS A 665 18.77 -2.73 -14.95
N ALA A 666 17.71 -3.49 -14.77
CA ALA A 666 17.60 -4.43 -13.67
C ALA A 666 17.13 -5.78 -14.21
N ILE A 667 17.60 -6.84 -13.58
CA ILE A 667 17.19 -8.21 -13.88
C ILE A 667 16.74 -8.87 -12.58
N VAL A 668 15.61 -9.55 -12.64
CA VAL A 668 15.15 -10.41 -11.56
C VAL A 668 14.87 -11.79 -12.14
N ARG A 669 15.52 -12.80 -11.60
CA ARG A 669 15.29 -14.20 -11.94
C ARG A 669 15.01 -14.99 -10.67
N GLY A 670 14.11 -15.96 -10.75
CA GLY A 670 13.78 -16.73 -9.56
C GLY A 670 12.80 -17.84 -9.82
N ALA A 671 12.40 -18.47 -8.72
CA ALA A 671 11.34 -19.46 -8.69
C ALA A 671 10.39 -19.18 -7.52
N GLU A 672 9.12 -19.38 -7.76
CA GLU A 672 8.08 -19.35 -6.73
C GLU A 672 7.39 -20.72 -6.65
N LEU A 673 7.06 -21.10 -5.43
CA LEU A 673 6.34 -22.32 -5.10
C LEU A 673 5.08 -21.93 -4.34
N ASP A 674 3.96 -22.48 -4.76
CA ASP A 674 2.64 -22.31 -4.15
C ASP A 674 1.98 -23.68 -3.99
N GLY A 675 1.57 -24.05 -2.78
CA GLY A 675 1.02 -25.35 -2.56
C GLY A 675 0.18 -25.53 -1.31
N ALA A 676 -0.67 -26.53 -1.37
CA ALA A 676 -1.38 -27.09 -0.24
C ALA A 676 -1.24 -28.62 -0.28
N MET A 677 -0.82 -29.22 0.82
CA MET A 677 -0.67 -30.66 0.98
C MET A 677 -1.57 -31.18 2.10
N TYR A 678 -2.56 -31.97 1.73
CA TYR A 678 -3.46 -32.67 2.66
C TYR A 678 -2.83 -34.00 3.06
N LEU A 679 -2.27 -34.05 4.27
CA LEU A 679 -1.66 -35.26 4.84
C LEU A 679 -2.74 -36.23 5.37
N THR A 680 -3.85 -35.67 5.84
CA THR A 680 -5.07 -36.36 6.22
C THR A 680 -6.27 -35.49 5.86
N GLU A 681 -7.48 -35.98 6.01
CA GLU A 681 -8.71 -35.17 5.82
C GLU A 681 -8.78 -33.99 6.81
N ARG A 682 -8.08 -34.08 7.95
CA ARG A 682 -8.11 -33.09 9.03
C ARG A 682 -6.86 -32.22 9.10
N PHE A 683 -5.73 -32.71 8.62
CA PHE A 683 -4.45 -32.01 8.71
C PHE A 683 -3.88 -31.73 7.33
N TYR A 684 -3.66 -30.44 7.06
CA TYR A 684 -3.05 -29.98 5.82
C TYR A 684 -2.09 -28.80 6.09
N ILE A 685 -1.15 -28.65 5.20
CA ILE A 685 -0.16 -27.58 5.21
C ILE A 685 -0.29 -26.81 3.90
N ASN A 686 -0.49 -25.52 3.95
CA ASN A 686 -0.37 -24.64 2.79
C ASN A 686 0.77 -23.63 3.01
N GLY A 687 1.31 -23.14 1.91
CA GLY A 687 2.40 -22.19 1.99
C GLY A 687 2.95 -21.77 0.65
N SER A 688 3.82 -20.79 0.72
CA SER A 688 4.52 -20.23 -0.43
C SER A 688 6.00 -20.05 -0.12
N LEU A 689 6.85 -20.20 -1.14
CA LEU A 689 8.27 -19.91 -1.08
C LEU A 689 8.68 -19.20 -2.37
N THR A 690 9.45 -18.13 -2.23
CA THR A 690 10.09 -17.45 -3.36
C THR A 690 11.59 -17.41 -3.13
N VAL A 691 12.33 -17.86 -4.13
CA VAL A 691 13.79 -17.73 -4.21
C VAL A 691 14.09 -16.94 -5.47
N GLN A 692 14.77 -15.82 -5.30
CA GLN A 692 15.05 -14.90 -6.43
C GLN A 692 16.42 -14.26 -6.31
N ASP A 693 16.92 -13.77 -7.45
CA ASP A 693 18.17 -13.03 -7.56
C ASP A 693 17.88 -11.69 -8.27
N PRO A 694 17.53 -10.65 -7.50
CA PRO A 694 17.23 -9.31 -8.01
C PRO A 694 18.52 -8.48 -8.08
N GLU A 695 18.94 -8.06 -9.29
CA GLU A 695 20.20 -7.37 -9.54
C GLU A 695 20.06 -6.12 -10.40
N TYR A 696 20.81 -5.07 -10.08
CA TYR A 696 21.08 -3.97 -11.00
C TYR A 696 22.11 -4.39 -12.03
N ARG A 697 21.85 -4.12 -13.31
CA ARG A 697 22.75 -4.47 -14.43
C ARG A 697 23.36 -3.26 -15.12
N ASP A 698 22.79 -2.12 -14.94
CA ASP A 698 23.28 -0.83 -15.40
C ASP A 698 22.78 0.25 -14.48
N PHE A 699 23.56 1.33 -14.33
CA PHE A 699 23.21 2.42 -13.43
C PHE A 699 23.74 3.74 -13.97
N VAL A 700 22.84 4.63 -14.32
CA VAL A 700 23.16 5.99 -14.74
C VAL A 700 22.39 6.96 -13.85
N ASN A 701 23.08 7.87 -13.18
CA ASN A 701 22.47 8.93 -12.41
C ASN A 701 23.07 10.30 -12.70
N ALA A 702 22.34 11.34 -12.34
CA ALA A 702 22.76 12.72 -12.54
C ALA A 702 23.83 13.20 -11.53
N THR A 703 24.13 12.42 -10.49
CA THR A 703 25.06 12.81 -9.41
C THR A 703 26.50 12.38 -9.63
N GLY A 704 26.80 11.62 -10.71
CA GLY A 704 28.13 11.14 -11.00
C GLY A 704 28.62 9.99 -10.10
N ALA A 705 27.73 9.28 -9.38
CA ALA A 705 28.10 8.07 -8.65
C ALA A 705 28.68 7.02 -9.60
N ASP A 706 29.74 6.33 -9.15
CA ASP A 706 30.43 5.31 -9.94
C ASP A 706 29.52 4.10 -10.21
N PRO A 707 29.11 3.85 -11.46
CA PRO A 707 28.22 2.74 -11.78
C PRO A 707 28.79 1.37 -11.40
N SER A 708 30.11 1.22 -11.40
CA SER A 708 30.78 -0.06 -11.11
C SER A 708 30.53 -0.54 -9.69
N LYS A 709 30.19 0.37 -8.76
CA LYS A 709 29.85 0.06 -7.36
C LYS A 709 28.42 -0.41 -7.18
N VAL A 710 27.58 -0.31 -8.21
CA VAL A 710 26.14 -0.65 -8.16
C VAL A 710 25.81 -1.87 -9.00
N VAL A 711 26.49 -2.02 -10.14
CA VAL A 711 26.26 -3.16 -11.05
C VAL A 711 26.57 -4.49 -10.36
N GLY A 712 25.59 -5.41 -10.40
CA GLY A 712 25.66 -6.71 -9.72
C GLY A 712 25.11 -6.70 -8.29
N ASN A 713 24.82 -5.51 -7.74
CA ASN A 713 24.23 -5.40 -6.41
C ASN A 713 22.74 -5.77 -6.41
N GLN A 714 22.30 -6.28 -5.27
CA GLN A 714 20.91 -6.64 -5.02
C GLN A 714 20.01 -5.39 -5.06
N ILE A 715 18.84 -5.52 -5.66
CA ILE A 715 17.84 -4.44 -5.69
C ILE A 715 17.45 -4.06 -4.26
N ILE A 716 17.33 -2.76 -4.02
CA ILE A 716 17.03 -2.18 -2.69
C ILE A 716 15.78 -2.83 -2.10
N ARG A 717 15.90 -3.27 -0.85
CA ARG A 717 14.85 -3.85 -0.01
C ARG A 717 14.22 -5.14 -0.55
N GLU A 718 14.75 -5.73 -1.64
CA GLU A 718 14.30 -6.99 -2.20
C GLU A 718 15.06 -8.18 -1.58
N PRO A 719 14.41 -9.12 -0.88
CA PRO A 719 15.05 -10.31 -0.34
C PRO A 719 15.31 -11.35 -1.43
N LYS A 720 16.39 -12.14 -1.28
CA LYS A 720 16.65 -13.29 -2.16
C LYS A 720 15.75 -14.50 -1.81
N VAL A 721 15.32 -14.60 -0.57
CA VAL A 721 14.44 -15.70 -0.10
C VAL A 721 13.38 -15.15 0.83
N PHE A 722 12.13 -15.48 0.58
CA PHE A 722 11.01 -15.19 1.47
C PHE A 722 9.87 -16.20 1.25
N GLY A 723 9.00 -16.32 2.23
CA GLY A 723 7.86 -17.22 2.13
C GLY A 723 7.13 -17.42 3.44
N ASN A 724 6.08 -18.20 3.37
CA ASN A 724 5.27 -18.55 4.53
C ASN A 724 4.84 -20.01 4.50
N LEU A 725 4.58 -20.55 5.69
CA LEU A 725 4.09 -21.90 5.89
C LEU A 725 2.97 -21.86 6.92
N ARG A 726 1.87 -22.57 6.64
CA ARG A 726 0.69 -22.59 7.51
C ARG A 726 0.15 -24.00 7.68
N PRO A 727 0.52 -24.73 8.76
CA PRO A 727 -0.14 -25.96 9.17
C PRO A 727 -1.55 -25.64 9.69
N ASN A 728 -2.52 -26.48 9.33
CA ASN A 728 -3.92 -26.38 9.71
C ASN A 728 -4.43 -27.74 10.18
N TYR A 729 -5.25 -27.73 11.23
CA TYR A 729 -5.88 -28.93 11.77
C TYR A 729 -7.34 -28.67 12.11
N ASN A 730 -8.23 -29.44 11.49
CA ASN A 730 -9.67 -29.28 11.60
C ASN A 730 -10.27 -30.52 12.27
N PHE A 731 -11.13 -30.33 13.27
CA PHE A 731 -11.83 -31.40 13.96
C PHE A 731 -13.17 -30.89 14.52
N SER A 732 -14.07 -31.82 14.83
CA SER A 732 -15.36 -31.50 15.43
C SER A 732 -15.45 -31.94 16.89
N ILE A 733 -16.07 -31.10 17.72
CA ILE A 733 -16.47 -31.42 19.09
C ILE A 733 -17.98 -31.25 19.20
N GLY A 734 -18.73 -32.34 19.23
CA GLY A 734 -20.17 -32.27 19.07
C GLY A 734 -20.55 -31.61 17.76
N ASN A 735 -21.38 -30.59 17.80
CA ASN A 735 -21.82 -29.82 16.63
C ASN A 735 -20.89 -28.64 16.28
N ASN A 736 -19.75 -28.50 16.96
CA ASN A 736 -18.81 -27.43 16.72
C ASN A 736 -17.69 -27.89 15.79
N LEU A 737 -17.45 -27.16 14.70
CA LEU A 737 -16.23 -27.29 13.89
C LEU A 737 -15.14 -26.42 14.52
N VAL A 738 -14.02 -27.03 14.86
CA VAL A 738 -12.83 -26.35 15.41
C VAL A 738 -11.73 -26.40 14.37
N GLU A 739 -11.16 -25.23 14.05
CA GLU A 739 -10.03 -25.11 13.14
C GLU A 739 -8.86 -24.46 13.92
N LEU A 740 -7.73 -25.15 13.94
CA LEU A 740 -6.47 -24.66 14.51
C LEU A 740 -5.51 -24.36 13.36
N TYR A 741 -4.74 -23.29 13.47
CA TYR A 741 -3.65 -23.04 12.55
C TYR A 741 -2.43 -22.43 13.24
N GLY A 742 -1.25 -22.74 12.71
CA GLY A 742 -0.03 -22.01 12.93
C GLY A 742 0.36 -21.25 11.68
N SER A 743 1.22 -20.24 11.81
CA SER A 743 1.84 -19.57 10.68
C SER A 743 3.31 -19.28 10.98
N TYR A 744 4.15 -19.46 9.98
CA TYR A 744 5.56 -19.10 9.99
C TYR A 744 5.86 -18.30 8.74
N ALA A 745 6.33 -17.07 8.88
CA ALA A 745 6.75 -16.22 7.78
C ALA A 745 8.24 -15.90 7.92
N TYR A 746 8.97 -15.95 6.81
CA TYR A 746 10.41 -15.67 6.74
C TYR A 746 10.68 -14.62 5.67
N THR A 747 11.53 -13.65 5.99
CA THR A 747 12.05 -12.65 5.06
C THR A 747 13.57 -12.60 5.18
N GLY A 748 14.26 -12.84 4.07
CA GLY A 748 15.70 -12.87 4.00
C GLY A 748 16.37 -11.51 4.14
N LYS A 749 17.71 -11.51 4.20
CA LYS A 749 18.54 -10.30 4.24
C LYS A 749 18.29 -9.39 3.03
N ARG A 750 18.25 -8.08 3.26
CA ARG A 750 18.07 -7.03 2.27
C ARG A 750 19.02 -5.88 2.54
N TYR A 751 19.06 -4.90 1.63
CA TYR A 751 19.88 -3.69 1.76
C TYR A 751 19.01 -2.45 1.56
N VAL A 752 19.35 -1.35 2.24
CA VAL A 752 18.60 -0.10 2.17
C VAL A 752 19.10 0.84 1.07
N ASP A 753 20.27 0.58 0.53
CA ASP A 753 20.96 1.45 -0.45
C ASP A 753 21.56 0.64 -1.60
N PHE A 754 21.83 1.33 -2.72
CA PHE A 754 22.38 0.75 -3.95
C PHE A 754 23.79 0.17 -3.78
N PHE A 755 24.58 0.69 -2.84
CA PHE A 755 25.97 0.28 -2.60
C PHE A 755 26.07 -0.89 -1.64
N GLN A 756 24.93 -1.34 -1.08
CA GLN A 756 24.84 -2.38 -0.05
C GLN A 756 25.65 -2.05 1.22
N ALA A 757 25.80 -0.75 1.50
CA ALA A 757 26.51 -0.27 2.68
C ALA A 757 25.77 -0.64 3.97
N THR A 758 24.42 -0.59 3.95
CA THR A 758 23.58 -0.88 5.11
C THR A 758 22.66 -2.07 4.86
N ALA A 759 22.78 -3.08 5.70
CA ALA A 759 21.96 -4.29 5.66
C ALA A 759 20.74 -4.20 6.59
N LEU A 760 19.63 -4.76 6.11
CA LEU A 760 18.49 -5.17 6.93
C LEU A 760 18.59 -6.67 7.18
N PRO A 761 18.77 -7.13 8.42
CA PRO A 761 18.88 -8.54 8.75
C PRO A 761 17.65 -9.35 8.32
N ALA A 762 17.84 -10.65 8.12
CA ALA A 762 16.72 -11.56 7.97
C ALA A 762 15.91 -11.62 9.26
N TYR A 763 14.60 -11.83 9.14
CA TYR A 763 13.71 -12.05 10.27
C TYR A 763 12.64 -13.09 9.96
N HIS A 764 12.02 -13.60 11.01
CA HIS A 764 10.87 -14.49 10.90
C HIS A 764 9.79 -14.07 11.89
N SER A 765 8.55 -14.46 11.62
CA SER A 765 7.40 -14.22 12.47
C SER A 765 6.60 -15.49 12.64
N ILE A 766 6.12 -15.74 13.85
CA ILE A 766 5.26 -16.88 14.19
C ILE A 766 3.91 -16.34 14.64
N GLY A 767 2.85 -16.89 14.05
CA GLY A 767 1.47 -16.63 14.44
C GLY A 767 0.73 -17.94 14.71
N ALA A 768 -0.42 -17.83 15.35
CA ALA A 768 -1.33 -18.95 15.55
C ALA A 768 -2.76 -18.45 15.71
N GLY A 769 -3.71 -19.34 15.49
CA GLY A 769 -5.11 -19.02 15.75
C GLY A 769 -5.99 -20.25 15.89
N VAL A 770 -7.17 -20.00 16.43
CA VAL A 770 -8.25 -20.96 16.58
C VAL A 770 -9.54 -20.35 16.14
N SER A 771 -10.36 -21.09 15.39
CA SER A 771 -11.75 -20.71 15.15
C SER A 771 -12.70 -21.82 15.54
N VAL A 772 -13.87 -21.44 16.04
CA VAL A 772 -14.97 -22.34 16.39
C VAL A 772 -16.21 -21.88 15.64
N THR A 773 -16.80 -22.79 14.86
CA THR A 773 -18.04 -22.57 14.14
C THR A 773 -19.15 -23.44 14.75
N HIS A 774 -20.27 -22.82 15.11
CA HIS A 774 -21.46 -23.47 15.64
C HIS A 774 -22.70 -22.93 14.90
N GLY A 775 -23.27 -23.75 13.99
CA GLY A 775 -24.32 -23.27 13.09
C GLY A 775 -23.89 -22.01 12.34
N ASP A 776 -24.65 -20.94 12.48
CA ASP A 776 -24.37 -19.65 11.80
C ASP A 776 -23.35 -18.76 12.53
N TRP A 777 -22.89 -19.16 13.72
CA TRP A 777 -21.92 -18.41 14.51
C TRP A 777 -20.50 -18.91 14.26
N LYS A 778 -19.57 -17.95 14.13
CA LYS A 778 -18.14 -18.23 14.10
C LYS A 778 -17.40 -17.26 15.03
N VAL A 779 -16.55 -17.81 15.89
CA VAL A 779 -15.64 -17.05 16.76
C VAL A 779 -14.22 -17.46 16.39
N GLN A 780 -13.34 -16.50 16.17
CA GLN A 780 -11.92 -16.73 15.82
C GLN A 780 -11.03 -15.85 16.71
N LEU A 781 -10.03 -16.47 17.31
CA LEU A 781 -8.91 -15.79 17.99
C LEU A 781 -7.64 -16.02 17.17
N SER A 782 -6.95 -14.95 16.83
CA SER A 782 -5.67 -14.97 16.12
C SER A 782 -4.62 -14.16 16.85
N GLY A 783 -3.37 -14.61 16.79
CA GLY A 783 -2.21 -13.90 17.32
C GLY A 783 -1.10 -13.82 16.28
N ASP A 784 -0.54 -12.64 16.11
CA ASP A 784 0.54 -12.33 15.18
C ASP A 784 1.83 -12.02 15.96
N ASN A 785 3.00 -12.34 15.38
CA ASN A 785 4.32 -12.16 15.97
C ASN A 785 4.40 -12.58 17.44
N LEU A 786 3.94 -13.79 17.75
CA LEU A 786 3.78 -14.31 19.11
C LEU A 786 5.08 -14.31 19.92
N THR A 787 6.23 -14.39 19.25
CA THR A 787 7.56 -14.41 19.85
C THR A 787 8.17 -13.02 20.04
N ASN A 788 7.48 -11.94 19.64
CA ASN A 788 8.04 -10.60 19.53
C ASN A 788 9.38 -10.60 18.78
N ALA A 789 9.43 -11.32 17.64
CA ALA A 789 10.61 -11.34 16.80
C ALA A 789 10.90 -9.94 16.29
N LYS A 790 12.14 -9.48 16.47
CA LYS A 790 12.61 -8.20 15.95
C LYS A 790 12.94 -8.33 14.47
N GLY A 791 12.55 -7.35 13.68
CA GLY A 791 12.83 -7.24 12.25
C GLY A 791 12.61 -5.82 11.78
N LEU A 792 13.19 -5.46 10.64
CA LEU A 792 13.04 -4.14 10.03
C LEU A 792 12.47 -4.31 8.61
N THR A 793 11.40 -3.62 8.28
CA THR A 793 10.84 -3.62 6.92
C THR A 793 11.51 -2.58 6.05
N GLU A 794 11.87 -1.43 6.62
CA GLU A 794 12.58 -0.32 6.02
C GLU A 794 13.66 0.18 6.97
N GLY A 795 14.68 0.85 6.44
CA GLY A 795 15.70 1.52 7.24
C GLY A 795 16.66 2.30 6.34
N ASN A 796 17.50 3.13 6.95
CA ASN A 796 18.59 3.81 6.27
C ASN A 796 19.64 4.27 7.29
N THR A 797 20.81 4.64 6.78
CA THR A 797 21.90 5.19 7.57
C THR A 797 21.75 6.67 7.84
N ARG A 798 20.96 7.38 7.05
CA ARG A 798 20.89 8.86 7.02
C ARG A 798 22.26 9.53 6.84
N THR A 799 23.13 8.90 6.06
CA THR A 799 24.44 9.42 5.68
C THR A 799 24.60 9.41 4.16
N ASP A 800 25.66 10.02 3.65
CA ASP A 800 25.87 10.09 2.20
C ASP A 800 26.32 8.74 1.64
N THR A 801 25.37 7.90 1.27
CA THR A 801 25.62 6.62 0.65
C THR A 801 26.14 6.76 -0.78
N LEU A 802 25.87 7.87 -1.48
CA LEU A 802 26.40 8.14 -2.82
C LEU A 802 27.92 8.34 -2.80
N ALA A 803 28.43 8.94 -1.74
CA ALA A 803 29.88 9.05 -1.53
C ALA A 803 30.51 7.78 -0.95
N GLY A 804 29.75 6.71 -0.79
CA GLY A 804 30.19 5.46 -0.16
C GLY A 804 30.33 5.58 1.37
N GLN A 805 29.75 6.61 1.97
CA GLN A 805 29.71 6.81 3.41
C GLN A 805 28.43 6.21 3.97
N GLY A 806 28.48 5.61 5.13
CA GLY A 806 27.32 5.02 5.78
C GLY A 806 27.70 4.03 6.88
N SER A 807 26.75 3.71 7.72
CA SER A 807 26.88 2.64 8.69
C SER A 807 26.49 1.30 8.06
N GLN A 808 27.14 0.22 8.45
CA GLN A 808 26.74 -1.15 8.07
C GLN A 808 25.40 -1.52 8.71
N GLU A 809 25.00 -0.83 9.78
CA GLU A 809 23.74 -0.99 10.48
C GLU A 809 22.83 0.21 10.24
N ALA A 810 21.53 -0.02 10.17
CA ALA A 810 20.56 1.06 10.07
C ALA A 810 20.49 1.85 11.37
N ILE A 811 20.66 3.17 11.30
CA ILE A 811 20.44 4.10 12.45
C ILE A 811 18.95 4.36 12.63
N TYR A 812 18.23 4.39 11.53
CA TYR A 812 16.77 4.44 11.46
C TYR A 812 16.23 3.13 10.93
N GLY A 813 15.09 2.72 11.43
CA GLY A 813 14.37 1.58 10.89
C GLY A 813 12.87 1.69 11.13
N ARG A 814 12.10 1.00 10.30
CA ARG A 814 10.69 0.73 10.56
C ARG A 814 10.57 -0.70 11.05
N PRO A 815 10.43 -0.91 12.38
CA PRO A 815 10.31 -2.26 12.93
C PRO A 815 9.03 -2.96 12.45
N VAL A 816 9.08 -4.28 12.38
CA VAL A 816 7.88 -5.12 12.29
C VAL A 816 6.99 -4.88 13.51
N PHE A 817 5.69 -5.07 13.35
CA PHE A 817 4.77 -4.93 14.47
C PHE A 817 5.02 -5.97 15.55
N GLY A 818 4.89 -5.57 16.81
CA GLY A 818 4.98 -6.43 17.96
C GLY A 818 3.83 -7.44 18.03
N ARG A 819 3.88 -8.30 19.05
CA ARG A 819 2.83 -9.30 19.29
C ARG A 819 1.46 -8.63 19.49
N SER A 820 0.48 -9.09 18.73
CA SER A 820 -0.90 -8.61 18.82
C SER A 820 -1.89 -9.76 18.72
N PHE A 821 -3.08 -9.58 19.29
CA PHE A 821 -4.16 -10.55 19.23
C PHE A 821 -5.43 -9.88 18.71
N ARG A 822 -6.23 -10.64 17.94
CA ARG A 822 -7.54 -10.23 17.44
C ARG A 822 -8.57 -11.31 17.72
N LEU A 823 -9.72 -10.87 18.24
CA LEU A 823 -10.92 -11.67 18.43
C LEU A 823 -11.96 -11.23 17.39
N VAL A 824 -12.44 -12.17 16.61
CA VAL A 824 -13.48 -11.96 15.61
C VAL A 824 -14.68 -12.80 16.00
N ALA A 825 -15.85 -12.19 16.14
CA ALA A 825 -17.11 -12.90 16.31
C ALA A 825 -18.05 -12.52 15.16
N SER A 826 -18.63 -13.50 14.48
CA SER A 826 -19.53 -13.28 13.36
C SER A 826 -20.75 -14.18 13.41
N LYS A 827 -21.89 -13.68 12.88
CA LYS A 827 -23.13 -14.41 12.67
C LYS A 827 -23.57 -14.23 11.23
N ALA A 828 -23.87 -15.34 10.56
CA ALA A 828 -24.51 -15.35 9.25
C ALA A 828 -26.01 -15.65 9.37
N TRP A 829 -26.81 -15.33 8.37
CA TRP A 829 -28.23 -15.67 8.25
C TRP A 829 -28.67 -15.80 6.79
#